data_3da8355755570979cbbdbff0fdca533a
#
_entry.id   3da8355755570979cbbdbff0fdca533a
#
_cell.length_a   1.000
_cell.length_b   1.000
_cell.length_c   1.000
_cell.angle_alpha   90.00
_cell.angle_beta   90.00
_cell.angle_gamma   90.00
#
_symmetry.space_group_name_H-M   'P 1'
#
loop_
_entity.id
_entity.type
_entity.pdbx_description
1 polymer ?
#
loop_
_entity_poly.entity_id
_entity_poly.type
_entity_poly.pdbx_seq_one_letter_code
_entity_poly.pdbx_strand_id
1 'polypeptide(L)'
;MRNLPKFFIGFFTWWALETPKRLFTIGKRLVTLINSQISFTLNVRLIFTPLFGDYTVVGRMIGFVVRSIEIVFGVVIMGIFATVVLALPVAWLLLPVFLFNYINILVAALYYGVYAAFVFSIRNVPVKRLINITNPSNIDEILLTFRPSARLLYFSLLNNFNQNIQAAIKKPDIQLLLKKAELSLQEFSTKLVETPNFDTRKIPFSALEYAKKHRSRYVETEQVFLAALANIPKVELLMSSFGTTLDLLEGAARWLVEERELLAKISIFQDDYVMLFTGGIGKGMTGHVTPYLDSMSTDFTKEAKYGGYLRFTVREGYIRKIGEMLAGSNQNILIIGDPGCGKTSLVRGIAYKILEGSEYKSLTNKRIVSVEMSGLISGATNPGLLAEKIDRAFKEAKSSGDIVLFIDEIHNLVAGAGDKNAESAVAYSILEPNLSGGKIQFIGATSKQNYRKYIEPNGAFSRLFNVLELEPASKEETIQIMKFDVAELEAKKGIFVTYPALEKIVTLSQKLIHERVLPDKAIGILDRAASAVESTTKLVNTTAIEKEISDTTHVPVETVTQDEAKKLLNIETELKEMVVGQDFAIKQVGAALKRARAGIRNEGKPIASFLFVGTTGVGKTQTAKALAKCYFGNAKNMIRLDMSEYQQIDSIDRLIGSPDGSTKGVLTENIRSRPFALLLLDEIEKAHPNILLTFLQVLDDGRLTDSTGLVIDFTNTIIIATSNAGTRAIQEASEAKKTTDEMKEVAMVEVRAKFAPEFLNRFNGIIVFNPLSMENAHEIAKLLLSNVRKSAEERGIKLSFSDELINEVTKKGFSPEWGARPMARVIEDNVESYLAEKM
;
A
#
# COMPACT_ATOMS: atom_id res chain seq x y z
N MET A 1 16.36 -15.33 -54.54
CA MET A 1 17.52 -16.22 -54.48
C MET A 1 18.78 -15.67 -53.81
N ARG A 2 18.92 -14.38 -53.58
CA ARG A 2 20.14 -13.75 -52.93
C ARG A 2 20.35 -14.10 -51.43
N ASN A 3 19.42 -14.69 -50.74
CA ASN A 3 19.47 -15.01 -49.31
C ASN A 3 19.69 -16.50 -48.97
N LEU A 4 19.71 -17.39 -49.98
CA LEU A 4 19.91 -18.84 -49.76
C LEU A 4 21.24 -19.17 -49.08
N PRO A 5 22.42 -18.61 -49.51
CA PRO A 5 23.67 -18.92 -48.82
C PRO A 5 23.72 -18.44 -47.35
N LYS A 6 23.12 -17.28 -47.06
CA LYS A 6 23.02 -16.80 -45.68
C LYS A 6 22.13 -17.69 -44.79
N PHE A 7 21.13 -18.30 -45.38
CA PHE A 7 20.27 -19.28 -44.70
C PHE A 7 21.05 -20.52 -44.26
N PHE A 8 21.76 -21.16 -45.23
CA PHE A 8 22.54 -22.34 -44.90
C PHE A 8 23.65 -22.07 -43.89
N ILE A 9 24.39 -20.98 -44.04
CA ILE A 9 25.43 -20.55 -43.06
C ILE A 9 24.80 -20.32 -41.69
N GLY A 10 23.68 -19.61 -41.62
CA GLY A 10 22.95 -19.33 -40.36
C GLY A 10 22.46 -20.60 -39.66
N PHE A 11 21.90 -21.57 -40.45
CA PHE A 11 21.47 -22.85 -39.94
C PHE A 11 22.63 -23.68 -39.39
N PHE A 12 23.74 -23.83 -40.18
CA PHE A 12 24.90 -24.58 -39.71
C PHE A 12 25.58 -23.95 -38.47
N THR A 13 25.70 -22.64 -38.40
CA THR A 13 26.23 -22.00 -37.22
C THR A 13 25.37 -22.24 -36.00
N TRP A 14 24.07 -22.12 -36.14
CA TRP A 14 23.14 -22.45 -35.08
C TRP A 14 23.20 -23.90 -34.64
N TRP A 15 23.12 -24.83 -35.59
CA TRP A 15 23.09 -26.27 -35.31
C TRP A 15 24.43 -26.77 -34.73
N ALA A 16 25.58 -26.39 -35.33
CA ALA A 16 26.86 -26.95 -34.99
C ALA A 16 27.57 -26.21 -33.83
N LEU A 17 27.26 -24.94 -33.62
CA LEU A 17 28.00 -24.13 -32.62
C LEU A 17 27.13 -23.63 -31.48
N GLU A 18 25.98 -23.03 -31.82
CA GLU A 18 25.20 -22.36 -30.78
C GLU A 18 24.33 -23.30 -29.96
N THR A 19 23.69 -24.29 -30.58
CA THR A 19 22.84 -25.24 -29.84
C THR A 19 23.67 -26.13 -28.92
N PRO A 20 24.81 -26.70 -29.31
CA PRO A 20 25.70 -27.41 -28.42
C PRO A 20 26.19 -26.54 -27.27
N LYS A 21 26.57 -25.28 -27.52
CA LYS A 21 26.95 -24.31 -26.50
C LYS A 21 25.84 -24.04 -25.50
N ARG A 22 24.58 -23.89 -25.96
CA ARG A 22 23.41 -23.72 -25.08
C ARG A 22 23.13 -24.97 -24.25
N LEU A 23 23.15 -26.16 -24.88
CA LEU A 23 22.98 -27.43 -24.19
C LEU A 23 24.04 -27.62 -23.09
N PHE A 24 25.30 -27.31 -23.39
CA PHE A 24 26.36 -27.34 -22.41
C PHE A 24 26.14 -26.33 -21.26
N THR A 25 25.66 -25.12 -21.57
CA THR A 25 25.39 -24.09 -20.57
C THR A 25 24.21 -24.51 -19.64
N ILE A 26 23.15 -25.04 -20.20
CA ILE A 26 22.01 -25.60 -19.45
C ILE A 26 22.48 -26.79 -18.59
N GLY A 27 23.26 -27.68 -19.18
CA GLY A 27 23.86 -28.83 -18.48
C GLY A 27 24.75 -28.40 -17.31
N LYS A 28 25.60 -27.39 -17.50
CA LYS A 28 26.42 -26.82 -16.43
C LYS A 28 25.54 -26.27 -15.29
N ARG A 29 24.44 -25.58 -15.60
CA ARG A 29 23.49 -25.08 -14.60
C ARG A 29 22.83 -26.23 -13.83
N LEU A 30 22.42 -27.30 -14.53
CA LEU A 30 21.87 -28.50 -13.90
C LEU A 30 22.87 -29.16 -12.94
N VAL A 31 24.12 -29.36 -13.38
CA VAL A 31 25.20 -29.90 -12.52
C VAL A 31 25.40 -29.02 -11.28
N THR A 32 25.37 -27.71 -11.43
CA THR A 32 25.51 -26.80 -10.30
C THR A 32 24.29 -26.83 -9.37
N LEU A 33 23.08 -26.98 -9.89
CA LEU A 33 21.86 -27.20 -9.10
C LEU A 33 21.93 -28.51 -8.31
N ILE A 34 22.36 -29.59 -8.94
CA ILE A 34 22.54 -30.90 -8.29
C ILE A 34 23.61 -30.81 -7.20
N ASN A 35 24.76 -30.17 -7.50
CA ASN A 35 25.77 -29.91 -6.50
C ASN A 35 25.22 -29.13 -5.29
N SER A 36 24.36 -28.12 -5.55
CA SER A 36 23.70 -27.36 -4.47
C SER A 36 22.71 -28.22 -3.69
N GLN A 37 22.12 -29.23 -4.32
CA GLN A 37 21.18 -30.15 -3.65
C GLN A 37 21.90 -31.21 -2.80
N ILE A 38 22.99 -31.78 -3.32
CA ILE A 38 23.78 -32.83 -2.66
C ILE A 38 24.81 -32.21 -1.71
N SER A 39 25.14 -30.92 -1.89
CA SER A 39 26.17 -30.21 -1.11
C SER A 39 27.55 -30.82 -1.22
N PHE A 40 27.89 -31.43 -2.39
CA PHE A 40 29.12 -32.14 -2.58
C PHE A 40 30.35 -31.27 -2.31
N THR A 41 30.45 -30.09 -2.95
CA THR A 41 31.58 -29.16 -2.75
C THR A 41 31.69 -28.67 -1.31
N LEU A 42 30.59 -28.52 -0.60
CA LEU A 42 30.59 -28.12 0.80
C LEU A 42 31.09 -29.25 1.70
N ASN A 43 30.69 -30.50 1.46
CA ASN A 43 31.15 -31.66 2.22
C ASN A 43 32.65 -31.87 2.04
N VAL A 44 33.16 -31.70 0.82
CA VAL A 44 34.61 -31.75 0.58
C VAL A 44 35.34 -30.66 1.37
N ARG A 45 34.82 -29.44 1.39
CA ARG A 45 35.42 -28.31 2.12
C ARG A 45 35.39 -28.49 3.64
N LEU A 46 34.33 -29.11 4.17
CA LEU A 46 34.08 -29.27 5.60
C LEU A 46 34.45 -30.65 6.12
N ILE A 47 35.18 -31.48 5.38
CA ILE A 47 35.44 -32.90 5.70
C ILE A 47 35.99 -33.12 7.11
N PHE A 48 36.82 -32.20 7.63
CA PHE A 48 37.42 -32.28 8.97
C PHE A 48 36.64 -31.49 10.04
N THR A 49 35.52 -30.89 9.71
CA THR A 49 34.69 -30.18 10.69
C THR A 49 33.66 -31.11 11.29
N PRO A 50 33.40 -31.08 12.63
CA PRO A 50 32.40 -31.92 13.26
C PRO A 50 31.00 -31.56 12.80
N LEU A 51 30.07 -32.52 12.81
CA LEU A 51 28.69 -32.31 12.36
C LEU A 51 27.83 -31.48 13.36
N PHE A 52 28.00 -31.77 14.65
CA PHE A 52 27.13 -31.18 15.68
C PHE A 52 27.84 -30.15 16.56
N GLY A 53 28.89 -29.48 16.06
CA GLY A 53 29.66 -28.55 16.89
C GLY A 53 30.43 -29.23 18.04
N ASP A 54 30.52 -30.55 18.07
CA ASP A 54 31.30 -31.32 19.03
C ASP A 54 32.73 -31.47 18.51
N TYR A 55 33.61 -30.59 18.97
CA TYR A 55 35.05 -30.59 18.59
C TYR A 55 35.90 -31.63 19.33
N THR A 56 35.27 -32.54 20.06
CA THR A 56 35.97 -33.71 20.60
C THR A 56 36.52 -34.60 19.48
N VAL A 57 37.50 -35.45 19.81
CA VAL A 57 38.06 -36.39 18.84
C VAL A 57 36.98 -37.30 18.24
N VAL A 58 36.06 -37.76 19.07
CA VAL A 58 34.91 -38.61 18.66
C VAL A 58 33.97 -37.87 17.71
N GLY A 59 33.59 -36.62 18.03
CA GLY A 59 32.72 -35.82 17.19
C GLY A 59 33.34 -35.52 15.82
N ARG A 60 34.68 -35.29 15.75
CA ARG A 60 35.39 -35.09 14.47
C ARG A 60 35.46 -36.40 13.65
N MET A 61 35.69 -37.55 14.31
CA MET A 61 35.70 -38.85 13.64
C MET A 61 34.32 -39.19 13.02
N ILE A 62 33.23 -38.99 13.76
CA ILE A 62 31.87 -39.19 13.26
C ILE A 62 31.62 -38.28 12.07
N GLY A 63 31.95 -36.97 12.19
CA GLY A 63 31.82 -36.02 11.09
C GLY A 63 32.58 -36.41 9.84
N PHE A 64 33.81 -36.87 9.99
CA PHE A 64 34.65 -37.35 8.90
C PHE A 64 34.05 -38.57 8.18
N VAL A 65 33.58 -39.59 8.94
CA VAL A 65 33.00 -40.80 8.36
C VAL A 65 31.70 -40.45 7.57
N VAL A 66 30.78 -39.71 8.17
CA VAL A 66 29.51 -39.35 7.51
C VAL A 66 29.76 -38.53 6.24
N ARG A 67 30.59 -37.49 6.33
CA ARG A 67 30.91 -36.67 5.16
C ARG A 67 31.66 -37.43 4.07
N SER A 68 32.52 -38.37 4.45
CA SER A 68 33.20 -39.25 3.47
C SER A 68 32.20 -40.10 2.68
N ILE A 69 31.18 -40.66 3.35
CA ILE A 69 30.11 -41.40 2.68
C ILE A 69 29.34 -40.48 1.72
N GLU A 70 28.94 -39.31 2.17
CA GLU A 70 28.23 -38.32 1.34
C GLU A 70 29.06 -37.84 0.13
N ILE A 71 30.38 -37.68 0.31
CA ILE A 71 31.30 -37.34 -0.78
C ILE A 71 31.35 -38.46 -1.82
N VAL A 72 31.43 -39.72 -1.40
CA VAL A 72 31.45 -40.89 -2.32
C VAL A 72 30.17 -40.91 -3.14
N PHE A 73 28.99 -40.80 -2.49
CA PHE A 73 27.71 -40.70 -3.20
C PHE A 73 27.69 -39.48 -4.12
N GLY A 74 28.17 -38.33 -3.66
CA GLY A 74 28.28 -37.08 -4.45
C GLY A 74 29.14 -37.27 -5.70
N VAL A 75 30.29 -37.92 -5.61
CA VAL A 75 31.18 -38.22 -6.77
C VAL A 75 30.44 -39.06 -7.81
N VAL A 76 29.72 -40.12 -7.38
CA VAL A 76 28.97 -40.98 -8.31
C VAL A 76 27.87 -40.18 -9.03
N ILE A 77 27.02 -39.44 -8.27
CA ILE A 77 25.91 -38.68 -8.86
C ILE A 77 26.45 -37.57 -9.76
N MET A 78 27.39 -36.78 -9.30
CA MET A 78 28.01 -35.72 -10.09
C MET A 78 28.70 -36.25 -11.34
N GLY A 79 29.37 -37.42 -11.25
CA GLY A 79 29.97 -38.11 -12.37
C GLY A 79 28.93 -38.51 -13.45
N ILE A 80 27.84 -39.13 -13.03
CA ILE A 80 26.75 -39.50 -13.96
C ILE A 80 26.20 -38.25 -14.67
N PHE A 81 25.88 -37.19 -13.94
CA PHE A 81 25.33 -35.96 -14.53
C PHE A 81 26.37 -35.23 -15.40
N ALA A 82 27.65 -35.20 -15.01
CA ALA A 82 28.71 -34.62 -15.83
C ALA A 82 28.87 -35.37 -17.15
N THR A 83 28.76 -36.71 -17.13
CA THR A 83 28.84 -37.55 -18.33
C THR A 83 27.63 -37.25 -19.23
N VAL A 84 26.41 -37.17 -18.70
CA VAL A 84 25.21 -36.83 -19.48
C VAL A 84 25.34 -35.43 -20.09
N VAL A 85 25.83 -34.45 -19.35
CA VAL A 85 26.02 -33.06 -19.85
C VAL A 85 27.05 -33.01 -20.98
N LEU A 86 28.08 -33.77 -20.91
CA LEU A 86 29.06 -33.88 -21.97
C LEU A 86 28.54 -34.66 -23.19
N ALA A 87 27.74 -35.69 -22.95
CA ALA A 87 27.16 -36.52 -24.02
C ALA A 87 26.04 -35.79 -24.82
N LEU A 88 25.26 -34.91 -24.17
CA LEU A 88 24.14 -34.22 -24.81
C LEU A 88 24.51 -33.39 -26.06
N PRO A 89 25.55 -32.55 -26.05
CA PRO A 89 26.01 -31.81 -27.23
C PRO A 89 26.47 -32.76 -28.36
N VAL A 90 27.16 -33.85 -28.00
CA VAL A 90 27.64 -34.85 -28.95
C VAL A 90 26.46 -35.61 -29.56
N ALA A 91 25.51 -36.06 -28.74
CA ALA A 91 24.27 -36.71 -29.22
C ALA A 91 23.47 -35.80 -30.15
N TRP A 92 23.40 -34.51 -29.87
CA TRP A 92 22.79 -33.50 -30.73
C TRP A 92 23.46 -33.45 -32.12
N LEU A 93 24.78 -33.40 -32.15
CA LEU A 93 25.54 -33.38 -33.41
C LEU A 93 25.40 -34.70 -34.23
N LEU A 94 25.29 -35.83 -33.55
CA LEU A 94 25.10 -37.13 -34.15
C LEU A 94 23.64 -37.44 -34.55
N LEU A 95 22.69 -36.66 -34.04
CA LEU A 95 21.26 -36.88 -34.27
C LEU A 95 20.86 -36.98 -35.77
N PRO A 96 21.39 -36.13 -36.69
CA PRO A 96 21.11 -36.31 -38.10
C PRO A 96 21.55 -37.66 -38.66
N VAL A 97 22.79 -38.09 -38.30
CA VAL A 97 23.32 -39.38 -38.78
C VAL A 97 22.45 -40.53 -38.27
N PHE A 98 22.00 -40.48 -37.05
CA PHE A 98 21.08 -41.48 -36.50
C PHE A 98 19.71 -41.48 -37.20
N LEU A 99 19.12 -40.30 -37.41
CA LEU A 99 17.84 -40.16 -38.09
C LEU A 99 17.90 -40.65 -39.55
N PHE A 100 19.00 -40.38 -40.28
CA PHE A 100 19.18 -40.86 -41.64
C PHE A 100 19.38 -42.37 -41.71
N ASN A 101 19.98 -42.99 -40.73
CA ASN A 101 20.27 -44.42 -40.72
C ASN A 101 19.05 -45.29 -40.26
N TYR A 102 18.27 -44.78 -39.29
CA TYR A 102 17.21 -45.55 -38.61
C TYR A 102 15.77 -45.13 -38.95
N ILE A 103 15.59 -43.95 -39.54
CA ILE A 103 14.28 -43.42 -39.93
C ILE A 103 14.30 -43.15 -41.43
N ASN A 104 13.14 -43.32 -42.12
CA ASN A 104 13.03 -43.04 -43.54
C ASN A 104 13.60 -41.64 -43.89
N ILE A 105 14.48 -41.60 -44.88
CA ILE A 105 15.24 -40.43 -45.29
C ILE A 105 14.35 -39.24 -45.63
N LEU A 106 13.14 -39.48 -46.16
CA LEU A 106 12.16 -38.46 -46.49
C LEU A 106 11.57 -37.80 -45.23
N VAL A 107 11.30 -38.60 -44.18
CA VAL A 107 10.77 -38.08 -42.89
C VAL A 107 11.83 -37.26 -42.17
N ALA A 108 13.09 -37.71 -42.19
CA ALA A 108 14.19 -36.98 -41.62
C ALA A 108 14.42 -35.62 -42.35
N ALA A 109 14.38 -35.64 -43.69
CA ALA A 109 14.52 -34.44 -44.52
C ALA A 109 13.37 -33.45 -44.29
N LEU A 110 12.12 -33.92 -44.19
CA LEU A 110 10.95 -33.10 -43.88
C LEU A 110 11.07 -32.48 -42.49
N TYR A 111 11.39 -33.27 -41.48
CA TYR A 111 11.62 -32.79 -40.10
C TYR A 111 12.68 -31.69 -40.05
N TYR A 112 13.85 -31.91 -40.66
CA TYR A 112 14.89 -30.89 -40.69
C TYR A 112 14.50 -29.69 -41.55
N GLY A 113 13.77 -29.86 -42.62
CA GLY A 113 13.26 -28.78 -43.46
C GLY A 113 12.28 -27.88 -42.71
N VAL A 114 11.27 -28.48 -42.06
CA VAL A 114 10.30 -27.76 -41.24
C VAL A 114 10.98 -27.07 -40.03
N TYR A 115 11.88 -27.78 -39.35
CA TYR A 115 12.61 -27.25 -38.21
C TYR A 115 13.56 -26.13 -38.61
N ALA A 116 14.27 -26.28 -39.74
CA ALA A 116 15.12 -25.23 -40.28
C ALA A 116 14.30 -23.99 -40.69
N ALA A 117 13.15 -24.15 -41.31
CA ALA A 117 12.26 -23.05 -41.66
C ALA A 117 11.70 -22.34 -40.42
N PHE A 118 11.33 -23.09 -39.37
CA PHE A 118 10.89 -22.56 -38.09
C PHE A 118 11.98 -21.76 -37.39
N VAL A 119 13.17 -22.34 -37.27
CA VAL A 119 14.32 -21.65 -36.66
C VAL A 119 14.74 -20.42 -37.47
N PHE A 120 14.70 -20.52 -38.81
CA PHE A 120 15.01 -19.39 -39.67
C PHE A 120 14.00 -18.23 -39.51
N SER A 121 12.69 -18.54 -39.42
CA SER A 121 11.66 -17.53 -39.25
C SER A 121 11.77 -16.79 -37.92
N ILE A 122 12.18 -17.51 -36.86
CA ILE A 122 12.35 -16.92 -35.53
C ILE A 122 13.71 -16.17 -35.39
N ARG A 123 14.75 -16.67 -36.06
CA ARG A 123 16.12 -16.28 -35.76
C ARG A 123 16.73 -15.29 -36.74
N ASN A 124 16.17 -15.05 -37.90
CA ASN A 124 16.66 -14.01 -38.81
C ASN A 124 16.43 -12.59 -38.34
N VAL A 125 15.97 -12.45 -37.10
CA VAL A 125 15.83 -11.17 -36.43
C VAL A 125 16.90 -11.09 -35.34
N PRO A 126 18.07 -10.55 -35.63
CA PRO A 126 19.07 -10.35 -34.60
C PRO A 126 18.49 -9.43 -33.52
N VAL A 127 18.60 -9.86 -32.25
CA VAL A 127 18.13 -9.10 -31.10
C VAL A 127 19.35 -8.69 -30.27
N LYS A 128 19.54 -7.38 -30.11
CA LYS A 128 20.58 -6.81 -29.24
C LYS A 128 19.94 -6.37 -27.91
N ARG A 129 20.68 -6.49 -26.81
CA ARG A 129 20.25 -5.90 -25.54
C ARG A 129 20.33 -4.38 -25.62
N LEU A 130 19.42 -3.66 -24.96
CA LEU A 130 19.40 -2.20 -24.89
C LEU A 130 20.74 -1.60 -24.47
N ILE A 131 21.46 -2.26 -23.55
CA ILE A 131 22.76 -1.81 -23.06
C ILE A 131 23.84 -1.81 -24.16
N ASN A 132 23.62 -2.53 -25.25
CA ASN A 132 24.58 -2.66 -26.35
C ASN A 132 24.28 -1.70 -27.53
N ILE A 133 23.37 -0.74 -27.35
CA ILE A 133 23.13 0.29 -28.35
C ILE A 133 24.27 1.30 -28.34
N THR A 134 24.92 1.49 -29.50
CA THR A 134 25.99 2.45 -29.68
C THR A 134 25.48 3.78 -30.23
N ASN A 135 24.47 3.75 -31.11
CA ASN A 135 23.87 4.95 -31.70
C ASN A 135 22.33 4.94 -31.58
N PRO A 136 21.77 5.59 -30.52
CA PRO A 136 20.31 5.64 -30.30
C PRO A 136 19.55 6.51 -31.31
N SER A 137 20.23 7.21 -32.24
CA SER A 137 19.59 8.00 -33.30
C SER A 137 19.38 7.20 -34.59
N ASN A 138 19.94 5.96 -34.69
CA ASN A 138 19.80 5.12 -35.86
C ASN A 138 18.62 4.14 -35.68
N ILE A 139 17.58 4.30 -36.50
CA ILE A 139 16.37 3.43 -36.45
C ILE A 139 16.74 1.95 -36.63
N ASP A 140 17.66 1.62 -37.55
CA ASP A 140 18.02 0.22 -37.80
C ASP A 140 18.69 -0.42 -36.57
N GLU A 141 19.52 0.33 -35.84
CA GLU A 141 20.14 -0.15 -34.61
C GLU A 141 19.11 -0.28 -33.47
N ILE A 142 18.16 0.65 -33.36
CA ILE A 142 17.06 0.58 -32.40
C ILE A 142 16.21 -0.68 -32.69
N LEU A 143 15.87 -0.92 -33.93
CA LEU A 143 15.08 -2.10 -34.34
C LEU A 143 15.76 -3.42 -34.00
N LEU A 144 17.09 -3.45 -33.87
CA LEU A 144 17.81 -4.64 -33.39
C LEU A 144 17.52 -4.95 -31.91
N THR A 145 17.02 -4.00 -31.13
CA THR A 145 16.66 -4.21 -29.73
C THR A 145 15.24 -4.70 -29.54
N PHE A 146 14.44 -4.68 -30.59
CA PHE A 146 13.04 -5.13 -30.53
C PHE A 146 12.96 -6.64 -30.52
N ARG A 147 12.14 -7.21 -29.64
CA ARG A 147 11.73 -8.60 -29.76
C ARG A 147 11.05 -8.86 -31.12
N PRO A 148 11.12 -10.07 -31.67
CA PRO A 148 10.52 -10.39 -32.96
C PRO A 148 9.05 -9.96 -33.08
N SER A 149 8.25 -10.23 -32.03
CA SER A 149 6.82 -9.83 -31.96
C SER A 149 6.63 -8.31 -31.99
N ALA A 150 7.46 -7.57 -31.25
CA ALA A 150 7.45 -6.11 -31.20
C ALA A 150 7.85 -5.51 -32.54
N ARG A 151 8.87 -6.06 -33.20
CA ARG A 151 9.30 -5.64 -34.53
C ARG A 151 8.25 -5.88 -35.61
N LEU A 152 7.60 -7.03 -35.60
CA LEU A 152 6.48 -7.33 -36.50
C LEU A 152 5.31 -6.37 -36.27
N LEU A 153 5.01 -6.02 -35.00
CA LEU A 153 3.99 -5.03 -34.69
C LEU A 153 4.35 -3.67 -35.29
N TYR A 154 5.57 -3.19 -35.09
CA TYR A 154 6.03 -1.91 -35.62
C TYR A 154 5.92 -1.85 -37.16
N PHE A 155 6.41 -2.86 -37.88
CA PHE A 155 6.30 -2.89 -39.34
C PHE A 155 4.85 -2.95 -39.82
N SER A 156 3.97 -3.63 -39.11
CA SER A 156 2.54 -3.60 -39.44
C SER A 156 1.96 -2.19 -39.29
N LEU A 157 2.25 -1.50 -38.18
CA LEU A 157 1.78 -0.13 -37.94
C LEU A 157 2.35 0.90 -38.92
N LEU A 158 3.57 0.69 -39.39
CA LEU A 158 4.22 1.55 -40.39
C LEU A 158 3.48 1.52 -41.74
N ASN A 159 2.97 0.36 -42.18
CA ASN A 159 2.32 0.22 -43.48
C ASN A 159 0.91 0.84 -43.51
N ASN A 160 0.09 0.63 -42.51
CA ASN A 160 -1.23 1.23 -42.36
C ASN A 160 -1.65 1.25 -40.89
N PHE A 161 -1.51 2.39 -40.22
CA PHE A 161 -1.75 2.52 -38.79
C PHE A 161 -3.19 2.16 -38.41
N ASN A 162 -4.18 2.80 -39.05
CA ASN A 162 -5.59 2.69 -38.64
C ASN A 162 -6.17 1.28 -38.80
N GLN A 163 -5.76 0.55 -39.83
CA GLN A 163 -6.20 -0.84 -40.01
C GLN A 163 -5.43 -1.80 -39.11
N ASN A 164 -4.13 -1.58 -38.97
CA ASN A 164 -3.27 -2.52 -38.29
C ASN A 164 -3.27 -2.36 -36.76
N ILE A 165 -3.67 -1.19 -36.24
CA ILE A 165 -3.85 -0.99 -34.79
C ILE A 165 -4.99 -1.89 -34.25
N GLN A 166 -6.07 -2.09 -35.03
CA GLN A 166 -7.13 -3.04 -34.67
C GLN A 166 -6.63 -4.49 -34.62
N ALA A 167 -5.78 -4.86 -35.60
CA ALA A 167 -5.14 -6.16 -35.57
C ALA A 167 -4.16 -6.31 -34.37
N ALA A 168 -3.50 -5.22 -34.00
CA ALA A 168 -2.64 -5.17 -32.83
C ALA A 168 -3.42 -5.43 -31.52
N ILE A 169 -4.59 -4.82 -31.35
CA ILE A 169 -5.46 -4.99 -30.18
C ILE A 169 -5.88 -6.45 -29.99
N LYS A 170 -5.98 -7.22 -31.08
CA LYS A 170 -6.32 -8.65 -31.03
C LYS A 170 -5.15 -9.55 -30.58
N LYS A 171 -3.92 -9.01 -30.47
CA LYS A 171 -2.78 -9.81 -29.96
C LYS A 171 -2.95 -10.11 -28.47
N PRO A 172 -2.65 -11.32 -28.00
CA PRO A 172 -2.83 -11.72 -26.61
C PRO A 172 -2.13 -10.78 -25.60
N ASP A 173 -0.89 -10.35 -25.91
CA ASP A 173 -0.11 -9.44 -25.05
C ASP A 173 -0.81 -8.10 -24.88
N ILE A 174 -1.39 -7.54 -25.96
CA ILE A 174 -2.10 -6.27 -25.93
C ILE A 174 -3.48 -6.42 -25.27
N GLN A 175 -4.18 -7.52 -25.49
CA GLN A 175 -5.43 -7.80 -24.79
C GLN A 175 -5.22 -7.89 -23.27
N LEU A 176 -4.16 -8.56 -22.85
CA LEU A 176 -3.79 -8.64 -21.44
C LEU A 176 -3.44 -7.26 -20.87
N LEU A 177 -2.71 -6.44 -21.61
CA LEU A 177 -2.39 -5.07 -21.24
C LEU A 177 -3.65 -4.23 -21.02
N LEU A 178 -4.57 -4.25 -22.00
CA LEU A 178 -5.82 -3.48 -21.92
C LEU A 178 -6.69 -3.97 -20.75
N LYS A 179 -6.77 -5.28 -20.53
CA LYS A 179 -7.47 -5.86 -19.40
C LYS A 179 -6.84 -5.45 -18.05
N LYS A 180 -5.51 -5.48 -17.96
CA LYS A 180 -4.79 -5.01 -16.75
C LYS A 180 -4.97 -3.51 -16.51
N ALA A 181 -5.25 -2.71 -17.55
CA ALA A 181 -5.53 -1.27 -17.47
C ALA A 181 -7.02 -0.92 -17.33
N GLU A 182 -7.92 -1.90 -17.15
CA GLU A 182 -9.40 -1.73 -17.08
C GLU A 182 -10.02 -1.12 -18.33
N LEU A 183 -9.43 -1.36 -19.51
CA LEU A 183 -9.94 -0.83 -20.77
C LEU A 183 -10.79 -1.86 -21.50
N SER A 184 -12.00 -1.45 -21.93
CA SER A 184 -12.87 -2.27 -22.76
C SER A 184 -12.30 -2.43 -24.17
N LEU A 185 -12.06 -3.68 -24.61
CA LEU A 185 -11.52 -3.98 -25.93
C LEU A 185 -12.38 -3.42 -27.07
N GLN A 186 -13.71 -3.48 -26.92
CA GLN A 186 -14.65 -3.03 -27.97
C GLN A 186 -14.67 -1.50 -28.09
N GLU A 187 -14.83 -0.80 -26.97
CA GLU A 187 -14.86 0.68 -26.97
C GLU A 187 -13.52 1.24 -27.41
N PHE A 188 -12.41 0.66 -26.95
CA PHE A 188 -11.08 1.08 -27.30
C PHE A 188 -10.79 0.92 -28.80
N SER A 189 -11.22 -0.22 -29.38
CA SER A 189 -11.04 -0.48 -30.82
C SER A 189 -11.83 0.47 -31.71
N THR A 190 -13.05 0.87 -31.32
CA THR A 190 -13.91 1.75 -32.12
C THR A 190 -13.40 3.18 -32.14
N LYS A 191 -13.03 3.74 -30.98
CA LYS A 191 -12.56 5.14 -30.89
C LYS A 191 -11.15 5.34 -31.49
N LEU A 192 -10.31 4.30 -31.51
CA LEU A 192 -8.97 4.41 -32.08
C LEU A 192 -8.95 4.54 -33.61
N VAL A 193 -9.99 4.09 -34.30
CA VAL A 193 -10.10 4.21 -35.78
C VAL A 193 -10.28 5.68 -36.23
N GLU A 194 -10.82 6.52 -35.38
CA GLU A 194 -11.10 7.94 -35.67
C GLU A 194 -9.87 8.86 -35.45
N THR A 195 -8.68 8.25 -35.17
CA THR A 195 -7.50 9.05 -34.83
C THR A 195 -6.85 9.68 -36.07
N PRO A 196 -6.36 10.93 -35.98
CA PRO A 196 -5.68 11.59 -37.08
C PRO A 196 -4.33 10.91 -37.39
N ASN A 197 -3.91 10.98 -38.66
CA ASN A 197 -2.60 10.49 -39.10
C ASN A 197 -1.46 11.24 -38.37
N PHE A 198 -0.48 10.49 -37.92
CA PHE A 198 0.74 10.98 -37.30
C PHE A 198 1.99 10.28 -37.89
N ASP A 199 3.18 10.77 -37.55
CA ASP A 199 4.44 10.22 -38.07
C ASP A 199 4.82 8.94 -37.29
N THR A 200 4.51 7.79 -37.87
CA THR A 200 4.81 6.45 -37.33
C THR A 200 6.32 6.15 -37.18
N ARG A 201 7.19 6.96 -37.84
CA ARG A 201 8.66 6.80 -37.75
C ARG A 201 9.20 7.22 -36.38
N LYS A 202 8.41 7.92 -35.57
CA LYS A 202 8.77 8.29 -34.19
C LYS A 202 8.57 7.14 -33.20
N ILE A 203 7.74 6.16 -33.53
CA ILE A 203 7.41 5.03 -32.63
C ILE A 203 8.67 4.31 -32.08
N PRO A 204 9.70 3.97 -32.89
CA PRO A 204 10.89 3.29 -32.36
C PRO A 204 11.63 4.07 -31.28
N PHE A 205 11.71 5.39 -31.42
CA PHE A 205 12.38 6.26 -30.44
C PHE A 205 11.60 6.31 -29.12
N SER A 206 10.30 6.56 -29.20
CA SER A 206 9.43 6.54 -28.00
C SER A 206 9.40 5.15 -27.34
N ALA A 207 9.36 4.06 -28.13
CA ALA A 207 9.42 2.70 -27.58
C ALA A 207 10.75 2.41 -26.87
N LEU A 208 11.87 2.92 -27.39
CA LEU A 208 13.16 2.83 -26.75
C LEU A 208 13.20 3.60 -25.41
N GLU A 209 12.57 4.79 -25.34
CA GLU A 209 12.44 5.56 -24.09
C GLU A 209 11.63 4.82 -23.05
N TYR A 210 10.46 4.28 -23.42
CA TYR A 210 9.67 3.43 -22.52
C TYR A 210 10.46 2.20 -22.06
N ALA A 211 11.20 1.54 -22.95
CA ALA A 211 11.99 0.38 -22.59
C ALA A 211 13.11 0.74 -21.59
N LYS A 212 13.75 1.90 -21.75
CA LYS A 212 14.74 2.41 -20.78
C LYS A 212 14.09 2.76 -19.44
N LYS A 213 12.94 3.47 -19.48
CA LYS A 213 12.17 3.84 -18.27
C LYS A 213 11.69 2.61 -17.48
N HIS A 214 11.27 1.56 -18.19
CA HIS A 214 10.85 0.29 -17.60
C HIS A 214 12.04 -0.62 -17.22
N ARG A 215 13.28 -0.18 -17.43
CA ARG A 215 14.52 -0.99 -17.21
C ARG A 215 14.47 -2.35 -17.89
N SER A 216 13.78 -2.44 -19.01
CA SER A 216 13.65 -3.66 -19.77
C SER A 216 14.94 -3.93 -20.57
N ARG A 217 15.23 -5.19 -20.87
CA ARG A 217 16.43 -5.59 -21.62
C ARG A 217 16.27 -5.50 -23.12
N TYR A 218 15.02 -5.58 -23.56
CA TYR A 218 14.61 -5.55 -24.96
C TYR A 218 13.38 -4.64 -25.07
N VAL A 219 13.07 -4.18 -26.28
CA VAL A 219 11.80 -3.51 -26.55
C VAL A 219 10.72 -4.58 -26.79
N GLU A 220 9.70 -4.58 -25.95
CA GLU A 220 8.60 -5.54 -25.95
C GLU A 220 7.38 -4.98 -26.71
N THR A 221 6.41 -5.86 -27.01
CA THR A 221 5.21 -5.52 -27.79
C THR A 221 4.38 -4.43 -27.13
N GLU A 222 4.25 -4.46 -25.81
CA GLU A 222 3.50 -3.48 -25.01
C GLU A 222 4.13 -2.07 -25.08
N GLN A 223 5.44 -2.00 -25.12
CA GLN A 223 6.15 -0.71 -25.22
C GLN A 223 6.03 -0.09 -26.61
N VAL A 224 6.02 -0.93 -27.68
CA VAL A 224 5.73 -0.46 -29.03
C VAL A 224 4.30 0.05 -29.14
N PHE A 225 3.33 -0.65 -28.52
CA PHE A 225 1.94 -0.25 -28.49
C PHE A 225 1.75 1.08 -27.73
N LEU A 226 2.36 1.22 -26.55
CA LEU A 226 2.37 2.48 -25.78
C LEU A 226 2.97 3.62 -26.60
N ALA A 227 4.11 3.40 -27.25
CA ALA A 227 4.76 4.39 -28.07
C ALA A 227 3.88 4.80 -29.26
N ALA A 228 3.15 3.85 -29.83
CA ALA A 228 2.19 4.15 -30.90
C ALA A 228 1.06 5.04 -30.40
N LEU A 229 0.50 4.77 -29.21
CA LEU A 229 -0.55 5.61 -28.60
C LEU A 229 -0.03 6.99 -28.19
N ALA A 230 1.13 7.05 -27.55
CA ALA A 230 1.71 8.33 -27.09
C ALA A 230 2.01 9.32 -28.21
N ASN A 231 2.24 8.83 -29.44
CA ASN A 231 2.45 9.67 -30.61
C ASN A 231 1.14 10.14 -31.29
N ILE A 232 -0.03 9.67 -30.85
CA ILE A 232 -1.33 10.14 -31.34
C ILE A 232 -1.56 11.59 -30.84
N PRO A 233 -1.89 12.53 -31.74
CA PRO A 233 -2.24 13.88 -31.31
C PRO A 233 -3.41 13.89 -30.31
N LYS A 234 -3.28 14.64 -29.21
CA LYS A 234 -4.30 14.77 -28.15
C LYS A 234 -4.66 13.43 -27.48
N VAL A 235 -3.68 12.53 -27.33
CA VAL A 235 -3.87 11.23 -26.67
C VAL A 235 -4.48 11.35 -25.27
N GLU A 236 -4.18 12.40 -24.53
CA GLU A 236 -4.74 12.62 -23.17
C GLU A 236 -6.26 12.81 -23.20
N LEU A 237 -6.79 13.52 -24.21
CA LEU A 237 -8.25 13.64 -24.41
C LEU A 237 -8.88 12.29 -24.79
N LEU A 238 -8.18 11.51 -25.61
CA LEU A 238 -8.63 10.15 -25.94
C LEU A 238 -8.67 9.28 -24.68
N MET A 239 -7.61 9.27 -23.87
CA MET A 239 -7.53 8.47 -22.65
C MET A 239 -8.56 8.92 -21.60
N SER A 240 -8.74 10.22 -21.42
CA SER A 240 -9.76 10.74 -20.51
C SER A 240 -11.19 10.34 -20.91
N SER A 241 -11.46 10.17 -22.22
CA SER A 241 -12.77 9.68 -22.71
C SER A 241 -13.06 8.22 -22.31
N PHE A 242 -12.05 7.48 -21.87
CA PHE A 242 -12.17 6.13 -21.29
C PHE A 242 -12.08 6.13 -19.75
N GLY A 243 -12.02 7.32 -19.13
CA GLY A 243 -11.86 7.43 -17.67
C GLY A 243 -10.48 6.97 -17.15
N THR A 244 -9.47 6.95 -18.03
CA THR A 244 -8.10 6.53 -17.69
C THR A 244 -7.06 7.56 -18.16
N THR A 245 -5.81 7.35 -17.80
CA THR A 245 -4.67 8.16 -18.23
C THR A 245 -3.62 7.31 -18.94
N LEU A 246 -2.76 7.96 -19.73
CA LEU A 246 -1.65 7.25 -20.36
C LEU A 246 -0.68 6.65 -19.32
N ASP A 247 -0.52 7.33 -18.18
CA ASP A 247 0.33 6.86 -17.08
C ASP A 247 -0.17 5.54 -16.46
N LEU A 248 -1.50 5.37 -16.32
CA LEU A 248 -2.09 4.10 -15.84
C LEU A 248 -1.84 2.95 -16.82
N LEU A 249 -1.96 3.23 -18.12
CA LEU A 249 -1.66 2.23 -19.16
C LEU A 249 -0.15 1.91 -19.20
N GLU A 250 0.71 2.91 -19.02
CA GLU A 250 2.16 2.72 -18.89
C GLU A 250 2.49 1.87 -17.66
N GLY A 251 1.87 2.15 -16.52
CA GLY A 251 2.05 1.35 -15.30
C GLY A 251 1.67 -0.12 -15.47
N ALA A 252 0.56 -0.40 -16.17
CA ALA A 252 0.14 -1.75 -16.51
C ALA A 252 1.13 -2.44 -17.46
N ALA A 253 1.63 -1.74 -18.49
CA ALA A 253 2.63 -2.27 -19.42
C ALA A 253 3.96 -2.56 -18.70
N ARG A 254 4.40 -1.66 -17.86
CA ARG A 254 5.60 -1.85 -17.02
C ARG A 254 5.46 -3.09 -16.14
N TRP A 255 4.29 -3.30 -15.52
CA TRP A 255 4.06 -4.49 -14.71
C TRP A 255 4.22 -5.78 -15.52
N LEU A 256 3.59 -5.89 -16.70
CA LEU A 256 3.71 -7.09 -17.55
C LEU A 256 5.15 -7.36 -18.00
N VAL A 257 5.90 -6.31 -18.30
CA VAL A 257 7.32 -6.43 -18.68
C VAL A 257 8.17 -6.89 -17.48
N GLU A 258 7.97 -6.32 -16.31
CA GLU A 258 8.68 -6.70 -15.07
C GLU A 258 8.39 -8.16 -14.69
N GLU A 259 7.14 -8.61 -14.80
CA GLU A 259 6.74 -10.00 -14.54
C GLU A 259 7.42 -10.97 -15.51
N ARG A 260 7.46 -10.64 -16.81
CA ARG A 260 8.14 -11.45 -17.83
C ARG A 260 9.65 -11.54 -17.59
N GLU A 261 10.29 -10.44 -17.21
CA GLU A 261 11.71 -10.43 -16.85
C GLU A 261 12.00 -11.23 -15.58
N LEU A 262 11.07 -11.22 -14.62
CA LEU A 262 11.18 -12.02 -13.42
C LEU A 262 11.12 -13.53 -13.74
N LEU A 263 10.14 -13.93 -14.54
CA LEU A 263 10.01 -15.32 -15.01
C LEU A 263 11.26 -15.77 -15.78
N ALA A 264 11.89 -14.88 -16.55
CA ALA A 264 13.13 -15.18 -17.25
C ALA A 264 14.29 -15.46 -16.28
N LYS A 265 14.34 -14.79 -15.11
CA LYS A 265 15.36 -15.05 -14.09
C LYS A 265 15.19 -16.40 -13.38
N ILE A 266 13.97 -16.89 -13.28
CA ILE A 266 13.67 -18.17 -12.60
C ILE A 266 13.84 -19.35 -13.56
N SER A 267 13.67 -19.17 -14.86
CA SER A 267 13.75 -20.25 -15.86
C SER A 267 15.17 -20.64 -16.19
N ILE A 268 15.54 -21.90 -15.93
CA ILE A 268 16.86 -22.46 -16.21
C ILE A 268 17.24 -22.41 -17.71
N PHE A 269 16.23 -22.35 -18.60
CA PHE A 269 16.41 -22.31 -20.05
C PHE A 269 16.70 -20.92 -20.60
N GLN A 270 16.49 -19.88 -19.79
CA GLN A 270 16.71 -18.48 -20.18
C GLN A 270 18.18 -18.07 -19.93
N ASP A 271 18.70 -17.20 -20.78
CA ASP A 271 20.07 -16.69 -20.64
C ASP A 271 20.30 -15.91 -19.34
N ASP A 272 19.21 -15.38 -18.78
CA ASP A 272 19.19 -14.51 -17.62
C ASP A 272 18.89 -15.24 -16.31
N TYR A 273 18.91 -16.57 -16.34
CA TYR A 273 18.72 -17.40 -15.16
C TYR A 273 19.65 -17.02 -14.01
N VAL A 274 19.06 -16.66 -12.88
CA VAL A 274 19.77 -16.38 -11.63
C VAL A 274 19.75 -17.65 -10.79
N MET A 275 20.91 -18.20 -10.52
CA MET A 275 21.03 -19.37 -9.69
C MET A 275 21.14 -18.97 -8.23
N LEU A 276 20.24 -19.46 -7.39
CA LEU A 276 20.32 -19.31 -5.95
C LEU A 276 21.34 -20.30 -5.39
N PHE A 277 22.40 -19.77 -4.79
CA PHE A 277 23.43 -20.57 -4.15
C PHE A 277 22.94 -21.05 -2.79
N THR A 278 22.60 -22.31 -2.70
CA THR A 278 22.10 -22.88 -1.46
C THR A 278 23.16 -23.61 -0.63
N GLY A 279 24.41 -23.69 -1.11
CA GLY A 279 25.62 -24.12 -0.46
C GLY A 279 25.54 -25.06 0.77
N GLY A 280 24.55 -25.94 0.83
CA GLY A 280 24.32 -26.80 2.00
C GLY A 280 23.58 -26.11 3.16
N ILE A 281 23.28 -24.85 3.07
CA ILE A 281 22.52 -24.11 4.08
C ILE A 281 21.15 -24.77 4.30
N GLY A 282 20.89 -25.14 5.55
CA GLY A 282 19.61 -25.77 5.93
C GLY A 282 19.46 -27.23 5.52
N LYS A 283 20.51 -27.89 5.06
CA LYS A 283 20.54 -29.34 4.82
C LYS A 283 21.17 -30.05 6.01
N GLY A 284 20.33 -30.51 6.88
CA GLY A 284 20.59 -31.37 8.01
C GLY A 284 22.03 -31.78 8.31
N MET A 285 22.58 -32.78 7.68
CA MET A 285 23.89 -33.32 8.01
C MET A 285 25.10 -32.65 7.35
N THR A 286 24.92 -31.63 6.49
CA THR A 286 26.02 -31.12 5.62
C THR A 286 26.61 -29.79 6.06
N GLY A 287 25.93 -29.05 6.92
CA GLY A 287 26.40 -27.78 7.48
C GLY A 287 26.76 -27.90 8.96
N HIS A 288 26.94 -26.77 9.62
CA HIS A 288 26.92 -26.70 11.07
C HIS A 288 25.49 -26.91 11.57
N VAL A 289 25.21 -28.04 12.19
CA VAL A 289 23.86 -28.39 12.64
C VAL A 289 23.55 -27.70 13.96
N THR A 290 22.41 -27.06 14.05
CA THR A 290 21.92 -26.35 15.24
C THR A 290 20.55 -26.88 15.63
N PRO A 291 20.42 -28.17 16.03
CA PRO A 291 19.11 -28.82 16.16
C PRO A 291 18.26 -28.18 17.24
N TYR A 292 18.86 -27.71 18.32
CA TYR A 292 18.13 -27.07 19.39
C TYR A 292 17.63 -25.67 18.97
N LEU A 293 18.50 -24.86 18.36
CA LEU A 293 18.12 -23.56 17.84
C LEU A 293 17.06 -23.70 16.72
N ASP A 294 17.26 -24.66 15.81
CA ASP A 294 16.32 -24.88 14.69
C ASP A 294 14.92 -25.35 15.17
N SER A 295 14.84 -25.96 16.34
CA SER A 295 13.55 -26.40 16.92
C SER A 295 12.67 -25.27 17.48
N MET A 296 13.29 -24.09 17.78
CA MET A 296 12.62 -22.94 18.41
C MET A 296 12.73 -21.67 17.58
N SER A 297 13.17 -21.77 16.34
CA SER A 297 13.43 -20.62 15.48
C SER A 297 13.03 -20.90 14.03
N THR A 298 12.86 -19.84 13.27
CA THR A 298 12.58 -19.91 11.83
C THR A 298 13.83 -19.47 11.04
N ASP A 299 14.34 -20.35 10.18
CA ASP A 299 15.47 -20.03 9.31
C ASP A 299 14.98 -19.33 8.03
N PHE A 300 15.10 -18.01 7.98
CA PHE A 300 14.67 -17.20 6.83
C PHE A 300 15.48 -17.51 5.55
N THR A 301 16.75 -17.92 5.69
CA THR A 301 17.56 -18.30 4.54
C THR A 301 17.07 -19.62 3.94
N LYS A 302 16.64 -20.56 4.79
CA LYS A 302 16.03 -21.82 4.36
C LYS A 302 14.66 -21.59 3.70
N GLU A 303 13.80 -20.76 4.31
CA GLU A 303 12.49 -20.40 3.72
C GLU A 303 12.65 -19.67 2.39
N ALA A 304 13.60 -18.73 2.29
CA ALA A 304 13.86 -18.00 1.06
C ALA A 304 14.19 -18.90 -0.14
N LYS A 305 14.73 -20.10 0.11
CA LYS A 305 15.01 -21.11 -0.92
C LYS A 305 13.73 -21.71 -1.54
N TYR A 306 12.70 -21.93 -0.72
CA TYR A 306 11.52 -22.67 -1.13
C TYR A 306 10.37 -21.80 -1.66
N GLY A 307 10.47 -20.51 -1.58
CA GLY A 307 9.50 -19.64 -2.25
C GLY A 307 9.35 -18.22 -1.73
N GLY A 308 8.93 -17.36 -2.60
CA GLY A 308 8.22 -16.12 -2.30
C GLY A 308 9.00 -14.94 -1.73
N TYR A 309 10.29 -15.04 -1.43
CA TYR A 309 11.02 -13.97 -0.75
C TYR A 309 11.50 -12.85 -1.68
N LEU A 310 11.36 -13.00 -3.00
CA LEU A 310 11.75 -11.99 -3.98
C LEU A 310 11.00 -10.65 -3.75
N ARG A 311 9.73 -10.72 -3.30
CA ARG A 311 8.92 -9.54 -2.95
C ARG A 311 9.57 -8.64 -1.89
N PHE A 312 10.38 -9.22 -1.00
CA PHE A 312 11.04 -8.48 0.07
C PHE A 312 12.30 -7.73 -0.38
N THR A 313 12.72 -7.89 -1.64
CA THR A 313 13.89 -7.19 -2.20
C THR A 313 13.59 -5.80 -2.76
N VAL A 314 12.34 -5.37 -2.76
CA VAL A 314 11.91 -4.08 -3.34
C VAL A 314 12.65 -2.89 -2.71
N ARG A 315 12.93 -2.94 -1.42
CA ARG A 315 13.63 -1.88 -0.69
C ARG A 315 15.16 -2.06 -0.72
N GLU A 316 15.72 -2.17 -1.91
CA GLU A 316 17.14 -2.49 -2.17
C GLU A 316 18.14 -1.57 -1.45
N GLY A 317 17.82 -0.28 -1.33
CA GLY A 317 18.65 0.71 -0.63
C GLY A 317 18.89 0.37 0.85
N TYR A 318 17.84 -0.07 1.55
CA TYR A 318 17.94 -0.51 2.96
C TYR A 318 18.65 -1.87 3.07
N ILE A 319 18.34 -2.81 2.17
CA ILE A 319 18.99 -4.12 2.13
C ILE A 319 20.49 -3.97 1.95
N ARG A 320 20.90 -3.08 1.04
CA ARG A 320 22.32 -2.78 0.82
C ARG A 320 22.98 -2.20 2.07
N LYS A 321 22.36 -1.21 2.72
CA LYS A 321 22.90 -0.62 3.97
C LYS A 321 23.10 -1.68 5.06
N ILE A 322 22.13 -2.57 5.26
CA ILE A 322 22.26 -3.66 6.25
C ILE A 322 23.35 -4.65 5.82
N GLY A 323 23.42 -5.00 4.54
CA GLY A 323 24.45 -5.85 4.00
C GLY A 323 25.86 -5.28 4.24
N GLU A 324 26.06 -3.99 4.02
CA GLU A 324 27.31 -3.26 4.31
C GLU A 324 27.65 -3.29 5.80
N MET A 325 26.69 -3.02 6.66
CA MET A 325 26.85 -3.07 8.12
C MET A 325 27.26 -4.47 8.61
N LEU A 326 26.57 -5.52 8.12
CA LEU A 326 26.88 -6.91 8.48
C LEU A 326 28.24 -7.38 7.92
N ALA A 327 28.66 -6.85 6.78
CA ALA A 327 29.91 -7.24 6.13
C ALA A 327 31.12 -6.50 6.69
N GLY A 328 30.97 -5.25 7.09
CA GLY A 328 32.06 -4.34 7.47
C GLY A 328 32.49 -4.41 8.93
N SER A 329 31.61 -4.86 9.82
CA SER A 329 31.91 -4.92 11.27
C SER A 329 31.08 -6.03 11.94
N ASN A 330 31.61 -6.56 13.05
CA ASN A 330 30.85 -7.48 13.91
C ASN A 330 29.82 -6.75 14.78
N GLN A 331 29.25 -5.64 14.29
CA GLN A 331 28.30 -4.84 15.02
C GLN A 331 26.87 -5.36 14.83
N ASN A 332 26.09 -5.24 15.89
CA ASN A 332 24.66 -5.58 15.82
C ASN A 332 23.87 -4.43 15.21
N ILE A 333 22.74 -4.74 14.61
CA ILE A 333 21.87 -3.78 13.92
C ILE A 333 20.52 -3.73 14.62
N LEU A 334 20.00 -2.54 14.84
CA LEU A 334 18.64 -2.32 15.35
C LEU A 334 17.80 -1.59 14.31
N ILE A 335 16.80 -2.26 13.78
CA ILE A 335 15.85 -1.68 12.82
C ILE A 335 14.68 -1.07 13.59
N ILE A 336 14.52 0.24 13.46
CA ILE A 336 13.45 1.00 14.10
C ILE A 336 12.46 1.45 13.04
N GLY A 337 11.16 1.31 13.29
CA GLY A 337 10.15 1.79 12.36
C GLY A 337 8.75 1.50 12.86
N ASP A 338 7.76 2.17 12.29
CA ASP A 338 6.37 2.02 12.68
C ASP A 338 5.84 0.59 12.46
N PRO A 339 4.84 0.13 13.24
CA PRO A 339 4.20 -1.15 12.99
C PRO A 339 3.68 -1.23 11.54
N GLY A 340 3.97 -2.33 10.84
CA GLY A 340 3.54 -2.52 9.45
C GLY A 340 4.44 -1.86 8.38
N CYS A 341 5.55 -1.17 8.73
CA CYS A 341 6.48 -0.61 7.73
C CYS A 341 7.37 -1.65 7.02
N GLY A 342 7.34 -2.92 7.46
CA GLY A 342 8.04 -4.02 6.81
C GLY A 342 9.42 -4.38 7.39
N LYS A 343 9.67 -4.17 8.68
CA LYS A 343 10.93 -4.52 9.37
C LYS A 343 11.32 -5.98 9.17
N THR A 344 10.45 -6.91 9.51
CA THR A 344 10.67 -8.35 9.35
C THR A 344 10.83 -8.76 7.89
N SER A 345 10.06 -8.13 6.99
CA SER A 345 10.16 -8.34 5.54
C SER A 345 11.52 -7.89 4.99
N LEU A 346 12.09 -6.82 5.51
CA LEU A 346 13.41 -6.35 5.13
C LEU A 346 14.50 -7.38 5.46
N VAL A 347 14.42 -8.01 6.63
CA VAL A 347 15.35 -9.08 7.05
C VAL A 347 15.21 -10.32 6.16
N ARG A 348 13.98 -10.67 5.77
CA ARG A 348 13.73 -11.73 4.77
C ARG A 348 14.34 -11.38 3.40
N GLY A 349 14.30 -10.11 3.00
CA GLY A 349 14.95 -9.63 1.78
C GLY A 349 16.46 -9.83 1.80
N ILE A 350 17.10 -9.61 2.96
CA ILE A 350 18.54 -9.86 3.13
C ILE A 350 18.84 -11.36 3.01
N ALA A 351 18.03 -12.21 3.62
CA ALA A 351 18.15 -13.66 3.52
C ALA A 351 18.10 -14.13 2.05
N TYR A 352 17.20 -13.56 1.25
CA TYR A 352 17.14 -13.82 -0.18
C TYR A 352 18.40 -13.36 -0.92
N LYS A 353 18.90 -12.15 -0.62
CA LYS A 353 20.13 -11.62 -1.25
C LYS A 353 21.37 -12.43 -0.90
N ILE A 354 21.46 -13.01 0.28
CA ILE A 354 22.53 -13.96 0.66
C ILE A 354 22.50 -15.19 -0.25
N LEU A 355 21.31 -15.72 -0.57
CA LEU A 355 21.14 -16.87 -1.47
C LEU A 355 21.40 -16.53 -2.94
N GLU A 356 21.08 -15.31 -3.38
CA GLU A 356 21.35 -14.83 -4.74
C GLU A 356 22.87 -14.73 -5.03
N GLY A 357 23.72 -14.85 -4.02
CA GLY A 357 25.16 -14.66 -4.14
C GLY A 357 25.50 -13.19 -4.01
N SER A 358 25.25 -12.64 -2.84
CA SER A 358 25.39 -11.22 -2.54
C SER A 358 26.77 -10.66 -2.93
N GLU A 359 26.82 -9.37 -3.22
CA GLU A 359 28.02 -8.57 -3.40
C GLU A 359 28.99 -8.69 -2.20
N TYR A 360 28.49 -9.17 -1.05
CA TYR A 360 29.24 -9.30 0.19
C TYR A 360 29.75 -10.73 0.40
N LYS A 361 31.02 -10.98 0.06
CA LYS A 361 31.66 -12.30 0.24
C LYS A 361 31.61 -12.79 1.69
N SER A 362 31.62 -11.89 2.67
CA SER A 362 31.58 -12.23 4.11
C SER A 362 30.20 -12.79 4.55
N LEU A 363 29.14 -12.51 3.80
CA LEU A 363 27.82 -13.03 4.08
C LEU A 363 27.49 -14.31 3.30
N THR A 364 28.35 -14.72 2.39
CA THR A 364 28.20 -15.97 1.65
C THR A 364 28.15 -17.13 2.63
N ASN A 365 27.14 -17.97 2.53
CA ASN A 365 26.83 -19.11 3.42
C ASN A 365 26.42 -18.76 4.84
N LYS A 366 26.14 -17.48 5.19
CA LYS A 366 25.51 -17.16 6.48
C LYS A 366 24.02 -17.48 6.44
N ARG A 367 23.51 -17.88 7.61
CA ARG A 367 22.09 -18.16 7.87
C ARG A 367 21.51 -17.01 8.68
N ILE A 368 20.30 -16.54 8.31
CA ILE A 368 19.53 -15.60 9.14
C ILE A 368 18.45 -16.41 9.84
N VAL A 369 18.57 -16.47 11.16
CA VAL A 369 17.68 -17.28 11.99
C VAL A 369 16.86 -16.36 12.90
N SER A 370 15.53 -16.38 12.74
CA SER A 370 14.59 -15.62 13.55
C SER A 370 14.19 -16.38 14.80
N VAL A 371 14.48 -15.82 15.97
CA VAL A 371 14.12 -16.39 17.26
C VAL A 371 12.87 -15.70 17.80
N GLU A 372 11.81 -16.47 18.07
CA GLU A 372 10.58 -15.99 18.68
C GLU A 372 10.69 -15.99 20.19
N MET A 373 11.13 -14.87 20.77
CA MET A 373 11.36 -14.75 22.22
C MET A 373 10.06 -14.88 23.05
N SER A 374 8.93 -14.44 22.52
CA SER A 374 7.62 -14.60 23.16
C SER A 374 7.25 -16.07 23.37
N GLY A 375 7.53 -16.93 22.39
CA GLY A 375 7.32 -18.38 22.50
C GLY A 375 8.27 -19.04 23.49
N LEU A 376 9.49 -18.54 23.61
CA LEU A 376 10.46 -19.01 24.61
C LEU A 376 10.03 -18.65 26.04
N ILE A 377 9.57 -17.41 26.25
CA ILE A 377 9.11 -16.92 27.55
C ILE A 377 7.85 -17.67 28.00
N SER A 378 6.84 -17.78 27.14
CA SER A 378 5.58 -18.46 27.47
C SER A 378 5.72 -19.95 27.70
N GLY A 379 6.73 -20.61 27.15
CA GLY A 379 7.03 -22.04 27.32
C GLY A 379 7.96 -22.37 28.49
N ALA A 380 8.37 -21.39 29.29
CA ALA A 380 9.23 -21.61 30.44
C ALA A 380 8.41 -21.54 31.73
N THR A 381 8.44 -22.61 32.52
CA THR A 381 7.71 -22.72 33.81
C THR A 381 8.42 -21.99 34.96
N ASN A 382 9.71 -21.66 34.79
CA ASN A 382 10.49 -20.88 35.73
C ASN A 382 11.63 -20.13 35.01
N PRO A 383 12.16 -19.02 35.61
CA PRO A 383 13.24 -18.21 35.04
C PRO A 383 14.54 -18.99 34.79
N GLY A 384 14.85 -19.98 35.56
CA GLY A 384 16.08 -20.81 35.39
C GLY A 384 16.03 -21.68 34.13
N LEU A 385 14.87 -22.26 33.82
CA LEU A 385 14.67 -23.02 32.57
C LEU A 385 14.73 -22.12 31.33
N LEU A 386 14.22 -20.92 31.45
CA LEU A 386 14.32 -19.92 30.36
C LEU A 386 15.80 -19.58 30.10
N ALA A 387 16.56 -19.32 31.16
CA ALA A 387 18.00 -19.06 31.07
C ALA A 387 18.75 -20.18 30.36
N GLU A 388 18.52 -21.42 30.77
CA GLU A 388 19.17 -22.60 30.17
C GLU A 388 18.82 -22.74 28.68
N LYS A 389 17.55 -22.55 28.32
CA LYS A 389 17.09 -22.61 26.91
C LYS A 389 17.77 -21.56 26.03
N ILE A 390 17.80 -20.31 26.47
CA ILE A 390 18.41 -19.20 25.73
C ILE A 390 19.93 -19.41 25.62
N ASP A 391 20.61 -19.76 26.71
CA ASP A 391 22.06 -19.99 26.74
C ASP A 391 22.46 -21.14 25.83
N ARG A 392 21.69 -22.24 25.81
CA ARG A 392 21.93 -23.36 24.92
C ARG A 392 21.77 -22.98 23.46
N ALA A 393 20.71 -22.23 23.09
CA ALA A 393 20.49 -21.74 21.72
C ALA A 393 21.65 -20.84 21.27
N PHE A 394 22.10 -19.92 22.13
CA PHE A 394 23.20 -19.02 21.81
C PHE A 394 24.55 -19.74 21.73
N LYS A 395 24.78 -20.78 22.55
CA LYS A 395 25.95 -21.63 22.44
C LYS A 395 26.00 -22.37 21.10
N GLU A 396 24.86 -22.91 20.63
CA GLU A 396 24.80 -23.53 19.30
C GLU A 396 25.05 -22.50 18.19
N ALA A 397 24.42 -21.32 18.24
CA ALA A 397 24.65 -20.25 17.27
C ALA A 397 26.12 -19.80 17.23
N LYS A 398 26.74 -19.67 18.40
CA LYS A 398 28.16 -19.30 18.53
C LYS A 398 29.11 -20.37 17.97
N SER A 399 28.79 -21.64 18.23
CA SER A 399 29.60 -22.77 17.77
C SER A 399 29.52 -22.95 16.24
N SER A 400 28.37 -22.63 15.66
CA SER A 400 28.11 -22.64 14.21
C SER A 400 28.92 -21.57 13.47
N GLY A 401 29.03 -20.35 13.99
CA GLY A 401 29.78 -19.24 13.43
C GLY A 401 29.28 -18.66 12.11
N ASP A 402 28.25 -19.25 11.51
CA ASP A 402 27.60 -18.84 10.26
C ASP A 402 26.21 -18.24 10.47
N ILE A 403 25.79 -18.00 11.69
CA ILE A 403 24.44 -17.53 12.05
C ILE A 403 24.45 -16.02 12.31
N VAL A 404 23.44 -15.35 11.75
CA VAL A 404 22.96 -14.02 12.13
C VAL A 404 21.61 -14.20 12.82
N LEU A 405 21.51 -13.85 14.10
CA LEU A 405 20.27 -13.98 14.86
C LEU A 405 19.39 -12.76 14.64
N PHE A 406 18.14 -12.99 14.30
CA PHE A 406 17.11 -11.95 14.21
C PHE A 406 16.15 -12.06 15.38
N ILE A 407 15.93 -10.96 16.08
CA ILE A 407 14.99 -10.87 17.21
C ILE A 407 13.98 -9.77 16.88
N ASP A 408 12.75 -10.18 16.58
CA ASP A 408 11.65 -9.23 16.41
C ASP A 408 11.14 -8.75 17.77
N GLU A 409 10.64 -7.50 17.80
CA GLU A 409 10.16 -6.85 19.03
C GLU A 409 11.14 -6.95 20.22
N ILE A 410 12.44 -6.69 19.96
CA ILE A 410 13.54 -6.85 20.93
C ILE A 410 13.31 -6.05 22.23
N HIS A 411 12.47 -5.01 22.19
CA HIS A 411 12.11 -4.22 23.37
C HIS A 411 11.44 -5.05 24.47
N ASN A 412 10.78 -6.16 24.14
CA ASN A 412 10.16 -7.06 25.13
C ASN A 412 11.19 -7.66 26.09
N LEU A 413 12.46 -7.76 25.67
CA LEU A 413 13.55 -8.25 26.50
C LEU A 413 14.08 -7.16 27.43
N VAL A 414 14.02 -5.89 27.01
CA VAL A 414 14.55 -4.74 27.76
C VAL A 414 13.51 -4.15 28.71
N ALA A 415 12.24 -4.17 28.31
CA ALA A 415 11.12 -3.64 29.10
C ALA A 415 11.00 -4.32 30.49
N GLY A 416 11.41 -5.58 30.61
CA GLY A 416 11.40 -6.31 31.88
C GLY A 416 12.60 -6.04 32.80
N ALA A 417 13.62 -5.34 32.35
CA ALA A 417 14.79 -5.06 33.18
C ALA A 417 14.53 -4.08 34.35
N GLY A 418 13.45 -3.30 34.25
CA GLY A 418 13.01 -2.35 35.29
C GLY A 418 11.71 -2.72 36.01
N ASP A 419 10.94 -3.67 35.48
CA ASP A 419 9.66 -4.11 36.04
C ASP A 419 9.78 -5.50 36.69
N LYS A 420 8.87 -5.81 37.60
CA LYS A 420 8.84 -7.02 38.47
C LYS A 420 8.73 -8.39 37.73
N ASN A 421 8.89 -8.44 36.41
CA ASN A 421 8.87 -9.68 35.63
C ASN A 421 10.27 -10.32 35.61
N ALA A 422 10.51 -11.24 36.50
CA ALA A 422 11.78 -11.98 36.67
C ALA A 422 12.28 -12.65 35.36
N GLU A 423 11.38 -13.04 34.46
CA GLU A 423 11.69 -13.76 33.22
C GLU A 423 12.38 -12.86 32.18
N SER A 424 11.92 -11.63 31.99
CA SER A 424 12.53 -10.69 31.06
C SER A 424 13.89 -10.18 31.55
N ALA A 425 14.06 -10.01 32.84
CA ALA A 425 15.34 -9.66 33.46
C ALA A 425 16.42 -10.74 33.25
N VAL A 426 16.01 -12.02 33.32
CA VAL A 426 16.90 -13.16 33.06
C VAL A 426 17.27 -13.23 31.58
N ALA A 427 16.33 -13.06 30.67
CA ALA A 427 16.60 -13.02 29.24
C ALA A 427 17.58 -11.89 28.85
N TYR A 428 17.40 -10.70 29.45
CA TYR A 428 18.31 -9.58 29.27
C TYR A 428 19.73 -9.87 29.76
N SER A 429 19.90 -10.45 30.95
CA SER A 429 21.20 -10.77 31.53
C SER A 429 22.04 -11.75 30.72
N ILE A 430 21.38 -12.59 29.90
CA ILE A 430 22.05 -13.53 28.98
C ILE A 430 22.32 -12.88 27.62
N LEU A 431 21.40 -12.02 27.14
CA LEU A 431 21.51 -11.38 25.84
C LEU A 431 22.66 -10.36 25.80
N GLU A 432 22.78 -9.50 26.81
CA GLU A 432 23.78 -8.42 26.86
C GLU A 432 25.24 -8.89 26.69
N PRO A 433 25.74 -9.93 27.40
CA PRO A 433 27.10 -10.46 27.21
C PRO A 433 27.32 -11.07 25.84
N ASN A 434 26.31 -11.66 25.22
CA ASN A 434 26.40 -12.24 23.89
C ASN A 434 26.42 -11.17 22.80
N LEU A 435 25.68 -10.08 22.97
CA LEU A 435 25.72 -8.87 22.11
C LEU A 435 27.10 -8.19 22.17
N SER A 436 27.66 -8.03 23.37
CA SER A 436 28.97 -7.40 23.59
C SER A 436 30.11 -8.26 23.11
N GLY A 437 29.98 -9.58 23.11
CA GLY A 437 31.03 -10.53 22.82
C GLY A 437 31.45 -10.64 21.35
N GLY A 438 30.72 -10.04 20.40
CA GLY A 438 31.09 -9.93 18.99
C GLY A 438 31.24 -11.26 18.22
N LYS A 439 30.87 -12.39 18.81
CA LYS A 439 30.99 -13.73 18.19
C LYS A 439 29.75 -14.13 17.40
N ILE A 440 28.59 -13.54 17.71
CA ILE A 440 27.34 -13.70 17.01
C ILE A 440 26.91 -12.30 16.56
N GLN A 441 26.42 -12.19 15.33
CA GLN A 441 25.80 -10.95 14.84
C GLN A 441 24.30 -11.00 15.09
N PHE A 442 23.74 -9.88 15.56
CA PHE A 442 22.33 -9.74 15.85
C PHE A 442 21.70 -8.67 14.98
N ILE A 443 20.46 -8.91 14.56
CA ILE A 443 19.55 -7.92 14.01
C ILE A 443 18.37 -7.84 14.95
N GLY A 444 18.12 -6.69 15.58
CA GLY A 444 16.93 -6.43 16.37
C GLY A 444 15.92 -5.61 15.56
N ALA A 445 14.65 -5.77 15.85
CA ALA A 445 13.58 -4.91 15.31
C ALA A 445 12.69 -4.40 16.45
N THR A 446 12.25 -3.14 16.33
CA THR A 446 11.31 -2.54 17.29
C THR A 446 10.55 -1.36 16.67
N SER A 447 9.48 -0.90 17.35
CA SER A 447 8.79 0.32 16.96
C SER A 447 9.53 1.58 17.46
N LYS A 448 9.30 2.73 16.80
CA LYS A 448 9.86 4.03 17.23
C LYS A 448 9.47 4.36 18.68
N GLN A 449 8.21 4.12 19.02
CA GLN A 449 7.68 4.39 20.36
C GLN A 449 8.35 3.51 21.41
N ASN A 450 8.48 2.20 21.15
CA ASN A 450 9.12 1.27 22.08
C ASN A 450 10.63 1.50 22.20
N TYR A 451 11.29 1.93 21.12
CA TYR A 451 12.70 2.33 21.16
C TYR A 451 12.90 3.49 22.15
N ARG A 452 12.14 4.57 22.01
CA ARG A 452 12.23 5.76 22.90
C ARG A 452 11.89 5.43 24.34
N LYS A 453 10.93 4.54 24.56
CA LYS A 453 10.45 4.20 25.90
C LYS A 453 11.36 3.25 26.65
N TYR A 454 11.92 2.22 25.98
CA TYR A 454 12.61 1.11 26.65
C TYR A 454 14.10 0.99 26.32
N ILE A 455 14.52 1.32 25.09
CA ILE A 455 15.90 1.07 24.62
C ILE A 455 16.78 2.32 24.75
N GLU A 456 16.32 3.45 24.26
CA GLU A 456 17.07 4.72 24.27
C GLU A 456 17.47 5.17 25.68
N PRO A 457 16.61 5.06 26.71
CA PRO A 457 16.99 5.40 28.09
C PRO A 457 18.06 4.47 28.67
N ASN A 458 18.18 3.23 28.16
CA ASN A 458 19.24 2.28 28.53
C ASN A 458 20.47 2.49 27.66
N GLY A 459 21.29 3.49 28.01
CA GLY A 459 22.47 3.86 27.22
C GLY A 459 23.52 2.74 27.06
N ALA A 460 23.60 1.79 28.00
CA ALA A 460 24.49 0.64 27.89
C ALA A 460 24.04 -0.29 26.75
N PHE A 461 22.77 -0.63 26.70
CA PHE A 461 22.19 -1.50 25.68
C PHE A 461 22.11 -0.84 24.30
N SER A 462 21.73 0.42 24.24
CA SER A 462 21.64 1.20 23.00
C SER A 462 22.97 1.27 22.23
N ARG A 463 24.09 1.38 22.95
CA ARG A 463 25.44 1.42 22.35
C ARG A 463 25.88 0.11 21.66
N LEU A 464 25.22 -1.00 21.96
CA LEU A 464 25.53 -2.30 21.36
C LEU A 464 25.02 -2.43 19.92
N PHE A 465 24.19 -1.47 19.45
CA PHE A 465 23.56 -1.51 18.15
C PHE A 465 23.85 -0.29 17.28
N ASN A 466 24.00 -0.54 15.99
CA ASN A 466 23.86 0.49 14.97
C ASN A 466 22.38 0.63 14.62
N VAL A 467 21.82 1.78 14.83
CA VAL A 467 20.40 2.06 14.62
C VAL A 467 20.13 2.38 13.14
N LEU A 468 19.19 1.69 12.55
CA LEU A 468 18.67 1.95 11.20
C LEU A 468 17.19 2.27 11.28
N GLU A 469 16.84 3.50 10.96
CA GLU A 469 15.44 3.93 10.90
C GLU A 469 14.84 3.52 9.54
N LEU A 470 13.74 2.77 9.59
CA LEU A 470 12.97 2.32 8.44
C LEU A 470 11.70 3.17 8.31
N GLU A 471 11.67 3.99 7.28
CA GLU A 471 10.49 4.79 6.96
C GLU A 471 9.37 3.94 6.34
N PRO A 472 8.11 4.38 6.42
CA PRO A 472 7.02 3.78 5.66
C PRO A 472 7.36 3.68 4.16
N ALA A 473 6.84 2.67 3.48
CA ALA A 473 7.08 2.50 2.05
C ALA A 473 6.44 3.63 1.24
N SER A 474 7.12 4.07 0.17
CA SER A 474 6.56 5.03 -0.78
C SER A 474 5.36 4.43 -1.54
N LYS A 475 4.63 5.26 -2.29
CA LYS A 475 3.54 4.80 -3.16
C LYS A 475 4.06 3.78 -4.17
N GLU A 476 5.16 4.08 -4.82
CA GLU A 476 5.80 3.24 -5.85
C GLU A 476 6.32 1.93 -5.26
N GLU A 477 7.02 1.98 -4.11
CA GLU A 477 7.48 0.78 -3.38
C GLU A 477 6.30 -0.12 -2.99
N THR A 478 5.20 0.47 -2.50
CA THR A 478 3.99 -0.27 -2.10
C THR A 478 3.35 -0.97 -3.29
N ILE A 479 3.20 -0.29 -4.45
CA ILE A 479 2.68 -0.90 -5.67
C ILE A 479 3.59 -2.07 -6.11
N GLN A 480 4.91 -1.90 -6.04
CA GLN A 480 5.85 -2.97 -6.39
C GLN A 480 5.72 -4.19 -5.46
N ILE A 481 5.56 -3.98 -4.15
CA ILE A 481 5.32 -5.05 -3.19
C ILE A 481 4.01 -5.78 -3.52
N MET A 482 2.91 -5.03 -3.71
CA MET A 482 1.61 -5.62 -4.02
C MET A 482 1.60 -6.42 -5.32
N LYS A 483 2.39 -6.05 -6.35
CA LYS A 483 2.50 -6.84 -7.59
C LYS A 483 2.95 -8.28 -7.35
N PHE A 484 3.85 -8.50 -6.38
CA PHE A 484 4.27 -9.86 -6.01
C PHE A 484 3.16 -10.61 -5.25
N ASP A 485 2.44 -9.91 -4.36
CA ASP A 485 1.32 -10.51 -3.62
C ASP A 485 0.17 -10.85 -4.57
N VAL A 486 -0.10 -10.01 -5.58
CA VAL A 486 -1.10 -10.28 -6.63
C VAL A 486 -0.81 -11.57 -7.38
N ALA A 487 0.44 -11.83 -7.78
CA ALA A 487 0.79 -13.06 -8.48
C ALA A 487 0.43 -14.31 -7.65
N GLU A 488 0.63 -14.25 -6.34
CA GLU A 488 0.26 -15.32 -5.42
C GLU A 488 -1.27 -15.43 -5.25
N LEU A 489 -1.98 -14.31 -5.13
CA LEU A 489 -3.44 -14.26 -5.00
C LEU A 489 -4.14 -14.74 -6.28
N GLU A 490 -3.67 -14.29 -7.45
CA GLU A 490 -4.21 -14.75 -8.76
C GLU A 490 -4.05 -16.27 -8.93
N ALA A 491 -2.88 -16.81 -8.52
CA ALA A 491 -2.63 -18.26 -8.61
C ALA A 491 -3.47 -19.07 -7.60
N LYS A 492 -3.65 -18.58 -6.36
CA LYS A 492 -4.37 -19.31 -5.30
C LYS A 492 -5.89 -19.21 -5.43
N LYS A 493 -6.41 -18.01 -5.74
CA LYS A 493 -7.86 -17.72 -5.74
C LYS A 493 -8.49 -17.70 -7.14
N GLY A 494 -7.68 -17.77 -8.20
CA GLY A 494 -8.18 -17.71 -9.57
C GLY A 494 -8.86 -16.38 -9.93
N ILE A 495 -8.44 -15.29 -9.30
CA ILE A 495 -8.91 -13.93 -9.53
C ILE A 495 -8.00 -13.20 -10.52
N PHE A 496 -8.42 -12.02 -10.93
CA PHE A 496 -7.62 -11.13 -11.77
C PHE A 496 -7.60 -9.72 -11.17
N VAL A 497 -6.41 -9.14 -11.00
CA VAL A 497 -6.23 -7.81 -10.40
C VAL A 497 -5.74 -6.83 -11.46
N THR A 498 -6.32 -5.64 -11.48
CA THR A 498 -5.97 -4.58 -12.44
C THR A 498 -4.94 -3.60 -11.85
N TYR A 499 -4.20 -2.91 -12.70
CA TYR A 499 -3.20 -1.92 -12.26
C TYR A 499 -3.85 -0.67 -11.63
N PRO A 500 -4.93 -0.09 -12.23
CA PRO A 500 -5.64 1.01 -11.61
C PRO A 500 -6.18 0.70 -10.20
N ALA A 501 -6.57 -0.56 -9.95
CA ALA A 501 -6.97 -1.00 -8.62
C ALA A 501 -5.83 -0.87 -7.60
N LEU A 502 -4.60 -1.27 -7.95
CA LEU A 502 -3.43 -1.12 -7.07
C LEU A 502 -3.12 0.34 -6.75
N GLU A 503 -3.16 1.23 -7.75
CA GLU A 503 -2.98 2.66 -7.51
C GLU A 503 -4.07 3.26 -6.64
N LYS A 504 -5.32 2.83 -6.87
CA LYS A 504 -6.47 3.26 -6.08
C LYS A 504 -6.36 2.82 -4.62
N ILE A 505 -5.93 1.56 -4.37
CA ILE A 505 -5.67 1.05 -3.01
C ILE A 505 -4.70 1.97 -2.28
N VAL A 506 -3.54 2.26 -2.88
CA VAL A 506 -2.51 3.09 -2.22
C VAL A 506 -3.03 4.49 -1.96
N THR A 507 -3.62 5.12 -2.97
CA THR A 507 -4.10 6.50 -2.88
C THR A 507 -5.20 6.65 -1.82
N LEU A 508 -6.20 5.76 -1.84
CA LEU A 508 -7.31 5.83 -0.88
C LEU A 508 -6.92 5.38 0.52
N SER A 509 -6.07 4.35 0.65
CA SER A 509 -5.59 3.93 1.97
C SER A 509 -4.74 4.99 2.65
N GLN A 510 -3.92 5.74 1.90
CA GLN A 510 -3.17 6.87 2.46
C GLN A 510 -4.10 7.97 2.96
N LYS A 511 -5.17 8.24 2.21
CA LYS A 511 -6.11 9.32 2.50
C LYS A 511 -7.10 9.00 3.62
N LEU A 512 -7.51 7.75 3.75
CA LEU A 512 -8.65 7.37 4.60
C LEU A 512 -8.29 6.45 5.78
N ILE A 513 -7.11 5.80 5.76
CA ILE A 513 -6.69 4.88 6.81
C ILE A 513 -5.41 5.40 7.47
N HIS A 514 -5.54 5.92 8.69
CA HIS A 514 -4.44 6.54 9.43
C HIS A 514 -3.85 5.65 10.53
N GLU A 515 -4.54 4.56 10.90
CA GLU A 515 -4.12 3.66 11.99
C GLU A 515 -2.90 2.81 11.66
N ARG A 516 -2.63 2.60 10.39
CA ARG A 516 -1.53 1.78 9.89
C ARG A 516 -0.73 2.52 8.83
N VAL A 517 0.52 2.11 8.63
CA VAL A 517 1.40 2.68 7.61
C VAL A 517 1.46 1.80 6.36
N LEU A 518 1.94 2.36 5.25
CA LEU A 518 2.28 1.57 4.07
C LEU A 518 3.52 0.70 4.35
N PRO A 519 3.57 -0.52 3.79
CA PRO A 519 2.62 -1.13 2.85
C PRO A 519 1.46 -1.88 3.51
N ASP A 520 1.47 -2.13 4.83
CA ASP A 520 0.56 -3.04 5.54
C ASP A 520 -0.93 -2.73 5.28
N LYS A 521 -1.33 -1.46 5.38
CA LYS A 521 -2.71 -1.05 5.12
C LYS A 521 -3.17 -1.31 3.69
N ALA A 522 -2.27 -1.18 2.72
CA ALA A 522 -2.59 -1.43 1.31
C ALA A 522 -2.74 -2.93 1.02
N ILE A 523 -1.84 -3.76 1.56
CA ILE A 523 -1.89 -5.22 1.45
C ILE A 523 -3.19 -5.74 2.11
N GLY A 524 -3.54 -5.24 3.30
CA GLY A 524 -4.77 -5.64 3.97
C GLY A 524 -6.05 -5.34 3.18
N ILE A 525 -6.10 -4.22 2.44
CA ILE A 525 -7.23 -3.91 1.54
C ILE A 525 -7.23 -4.85 0.33
N LEU A 526 -6.06 -5.11 -0.27
CA LEU A 526 -5.94 -6.02 -1.41
C LEU A 526 -6.46 -7.42 -1.06
N ASP A 527 -6.07 -7.96 0.10
CA ASP A 527 -6.48 -9.29 0.57
C ASP A 527 -7.99 -9.38 0.81
N ARG A 528 -8.59 -8.34 1.43
CA ARG A 528 -10.04 -8.31 1.65
C ARG A 528 -10.81 -8.17 0.35
N ALA A 529 -10.40 -7.26 -0.54
CA ALA A 529 -11.01 -7.10 -1.86
C ALA A 529 -10.90 -8.39 -2.69
N ALA A 530 -9.74 -9.05 -2.67
CA ALA A 530 -9.52 -10.33 -3.32
C ALA A 530 -10.49 -11.41 -2.79
N SER A 531 -10.71 -11.45 -1.48
CA SER A 531 -11.65 -12.39 -0.86
C SER A 531 -13.10 -12.07 -1.18
N ALA A 532 -13.47 -10.79 -1.23
CA ALA A 532 -14.83 -10.36 -1.55
C ALA A 532 -15.24 -10.70 -2.99
N VAL A 533 -14.31 -10.66 -3.95
CA VAL A 533 -14.61 -10.96 -5.37
C VAL A 533 -14.40 -12.43 -5.76
N GLU A 534 -13.80 -13.25 -4.90
CA GLU A 534 -13.45 -14.65 -5.18
C GLU A 534 -14.67 -15.49 -5.61
N SER A 535 -15.80 -15.32 -4.92
CA SER A 535 -17.05 -16.02 -5.19
C SER A 535 -17.98 -15.34 -6.19
N THR A 536 -17.62 -14.13 -6.67
CA THR A 536 -18.50 -13.30 -7.51
C THR A 536 -17.88 -13.04 -8.88
N THR A 537 -17.32 -11.85 -9.08
CA THR A 537 -16.80 -11.39 -10.39
C THR A 537 -15.43 -11.92 -10.73
N LYS A 538 -14.68 -12.41 -9.73
CA LYS A 538 -13.26 -12.79 -9.86
C LYS A 538 -12.36 -11.69 -10.41
N LEU A 539 -12.82 -10.44 -10.33
CA LEU A 539 -12.12 -9.26 -10.86
C LEU A 539 -11.97 -8.21 -9.75
N VAL A 540 -10.74 -7.93 -9.38
CA VAL A 540 -10.38 -6.81 -8.49
C VAL A 540 -10.08 -5.59 -9.36
N ASN A 541 -11.07 -4.74 -9.52
CA ASN A 541 -11.01 -3.49 -10.26
C ASN A 541 -11.17 -2.28 -9.32
N THR A 542 -11.14 -1.08 -9.88
CA THR A 542 -11.29 0.17 -9.12
C THR A 542 -12.58 0.24 -8.32
N THR A 543 -13.71 -0.24 -8.87
CA THR A 543 -15.01 -0.25 -8.18
C THR A 543 -15.06 -1.24 -7.02
N ALA A 544 -14.43 -2.41 -7.15
CA ALA A 544 -14.32 -3.37 -6.04
C ALA A 544 -13.50 -2.79 -4.88
N ILE A 545 -12.44 -2.03 -5.18
CA ILE A 545 -11.63 -1.36 -4.17
C ILE A 545 -12.37 -0.24 -3.48
N GLU A 546 -13.11 0.58 -4.24
CA GLU A 546 -13.93 1.66 -3.68
C GLU A 546 -14.96 1.11 -2.69
N LYS A 547 -15.63 0.02 -3.05
CA LYS A 547 -16.57 -0.66 -2.18
C LYS A 547 -15.90 -1.18 -0.91
N GLU A 548 -14.77 -1.90 -1.04
CA GLU A 548 -14.05 -2.46 0.12
C GLU A 548 -13.58 -1.37 1.09
N ILE A 549 -13.06 -0.27 0.55
CA ILE A 549 -12.62 0.86 1.39
C ILE A 549 -13.82 1.55 2.03
N SER A 550 -14.92 1.72 1.30
CA SER A 550 -16.16 2.27 1.84
C SER A 550 -16.69 1.43 3.01
N ASP A 551 -16.72 0.10 2.85
CA ASP A 551 -17.15 -0.83 3.89
C ASP A 551 -16.21 -0.81 5.12
N THR A 552 -14.90 -0.67 4.88
CA THR A 552 -13.89 -0.64 5.96
C THR A 552 -13.87 0.69 6.72
N THR A 553 -14.00 1.81 6.02
CA THR A 553 -13.86 3.15 6.61
C THR A 553 -15.19 3.81 6.92
N HIS A 554 -16.31 3.20 6.49
CA HIS A 554 -17.65 3.78 6.53
C HIS A 554 -17.77 5.13 5.81
N VAL A 555 -16.84 5.39 4.88
CA VAL A 555 -16.81 6.59 4.03
C VAL A 555 -17.28 6.18 2.64
N PRO A 556 -18.34 6.79 2.08
CA PRO A 556 -18.70 6.56 0.69
C PRO A 556 -17.55 7.01 -0.22
N VAL A 557 -16.82 6.06 -0.77
CA VAL A 557 -15.66 6.33 -1.65
C VAL A 557 -16.08 6.29 -3.12
N GLU A 558 -17.36 5.99 -3.38
CA GLU A 558 -17.87 5.98 -4.75
C GLU A 558 -17.39 7.23 -5.46
N THR A 559 -16.67 7.02 -6.52
CA THR A 559 -16.14 8.06 -7.42
C THR A 559 -17.17 9.13 -7.57
N VAL A 560 -16.70 10.39 -7.67
CA VAL A 560 -17.55 11.53 -8.06
C VAL A 560 -18.22 11.17 -9.40
N THR A 561 -19.21 10.30 -9.31
CA THR A 561 -20.09 9.98 -10.41
C THR A 561 -20.93 11.22 -10.68
N GLN A 562 -21.49 11.32 -11.87
CA GLN A 562 -22.45 12.39 -12.22
C GLN A 562 -23.51 12.59 -11.14
N ASP A 563 -23.80 11.57 -10.32
CA ASP A 563 -24.77 11.60 -9.21
C ASP A 563 -24.28 12.38 -7.98
N GLU A 564 -23.01 12.34 -7.63
CA GLU A 564 -22.47 13.19 -6.56
C GLU A 564 -22.37 14.67 -6.97
N ALA A 565 -22.03 14.93 -8.22
CA ALA A 565 -22.09 16.29 -8.75
C ALA A 565 -23.55 16.82 -8.70
N LYS A 566 -24.55 15.98 -9.01
CA LYS A 566 -25.97 16.31 -8.86
C LYS A 566 -26.37 16.50 -7.39
N LYS A 567 -25.91 15.65 -6.45
CA LYS A 567 -26.16 15.80 -5.01
C LYS A 567 -25.61 17.14 -4.49
N LEU A 568 -24.41 17.54 -4.91
CA LEU A 568 -23.82 18.83 -4.53
C LEU A 568 -24.56 20.03 -5.17
N LEU A 569 -25.07 19.88 -6.36
CA LEU A 569 -25.93 20.88 -6.98
C LEU A 569 -27.21 21.06 -6.17
N ASN A 570 -27.77 19.98 -5.61
CA ASN A 570 -29.04 19.96 -4.89
C ASN A 570 -28.90 20.16 -3.37
N ILE A 571 -27.66 20.23 -2.83
CA ILE A 571 -27.43 20.33 -1.37
C ILE A 571 -28.13 21.51 -0.71
N GLU A 572 -28.28 22.64 -1.43
CA GLU A 572 -29.00 23.81 -0.94
C GLU A 572 -30.50 23.50 -0.78
N THR A 573 -31.09 22.75 -1.69
CA THR A 573 -32.51 22.34 -1.64
C THR A 573 -32.75 21.36 -0.49
N GLU A 574 -31.88 20.35 -0.36
CA GLU A 574 -31.95 19.37 0.73
C GLU A 574 -31.79 20.02 2.11
N LEU A 575 -30.87 20.99 2.24
CA LEU A 575 -30.68 21.73 3.50
C LEU A 575 -31.92 22.58 3.83
N LYS A 576 -32.59 23.20 2.85
CA LYS A 576 -33.82 23.98 3.05
C LYS A 576 -34.99 23.14 3.54
N GLU A 577 -35.08 21.89 3.15
CA GLU A 577 -36.07 20.95 3.66
C GLU A 577 -35.91 20.63 5.16
N MET A 578 -34.68 20.73 5.68
CA MET A 578 -34.36 20.37 7.07
C MET A 578 -34.13 21.58 7.98
N VAL A 579 -33.90 22.77 7.42
CA VAL A 579 -33.59 24.01 8.16
C VAL A 579 -34.46 25.14 7.65
N VAL A 580 -35.32 25.65 8.52
CA VAL A 580 -36.31 26.69 8.20
C VAL A 580 -35.79 28.08 8.55
N GLY A 581 -36.05 29.08 7.69
CA GLY A 581 -35.78 30.50 7.97
C GLY A 581 -34.34 30.95 7.86
N GLN A 582 -33.42 30.12 7.29
CA GLN A 582 -32.00 30.40 7.19
C GLN A 582 -31.49 30.34 5.73
N ASP A 583 -32.29 30.80 4.77
CA ASP A 583 -31.93 30.70 3.33
C ASP A 583 -30.60 31.31 2.96
N PHE A 584 -30.26 32.44 3.57
CA PHE A 584 -28.99 33.10 3.30
C PHE A 584 -27.80 32.28 3.81
N ALA A 585 -27.86 31.74 5.03
CA ALA A 585 -26.85 30.87 5.61
C ALA A 585 -26.65 29.61 4.77
N ILE A 586 -27.76 28.96 4.35
CA ILE A 586 -27.72 27.76 3.51
C ILE A 586 -27.05 28.04 2.16
N LYS A 587 -27.39 29.17 1.51
CA LYS A 587 -26.78 29.58 0.24
C LYS A 587 -25.27 29.79 0.36
N GLN A 588 -24.80 30.42 1.45
CA GLN A 588 -23.37 30.62 1.70
C GLN A 588 -22.62 29.30 1.93
N VAL A 589 -23.20 28.39 2.74
CA VAL A 589 -22.63 27.04 2.98
C VAL A 589 -22.57 26.28 1.66
N GLY A 590 -23.66 26.24 0.89
CA GLY A 590 -23.71 25.54 -0.40
C GLY A 590 -22.69 26.05 -1.40
N ALA A 591 -22.55 27.38 -1.54
CA ALA A 591 -21.56 27.99 -2.42
C ALA A 591 -20.09 27.65 -2.03
N ALA A 592 -19.80 27.63 -0.72
CA ALA A 592 -18.47 27.27 -0.24
C ALA A 592 -18.15 25.78 -0.48
N LEU A 593 -19.12 24.89 -0.27
CA LEU A 593 -18.97 23.46 -0.55
C LEU A 593 -18.77 23.16 -2.04
N LYS A 594 -19.53 23.83 -2.91
CA LYS A 594 -19.38 23.72 -4.35
C LYS A 594 -17.96 24.12 -4.79
N ARG A 595 -17.40 25.23 -4.27
CA ARG A 595 -16.02 25.65 -4.52
C ARG A 595 -14.99 24.63 -4.02
N ALA A 596 -15.17 24.12 -2.82
CA ALA A 596 -14.26 23.12 -2.23
C ALA A 596 -14.18 21.84 -3.08
N ARG A 597 -15.28 21.44 -3.70
CA ARG A 597 -15.36 20.21 -4.50
C ARG A 597 -14.92 20.40 -5.96
N ALA A 598 -14.97 21.62 -6.49
CA ALA A 598 -14.55 21.93 -7.87
C ALA A 598 -13.03 21.80 -8.11
N GLY A 599 -12.27 21.28 -7.14
CA GLY A 599 -10.82 21.07 -7.27
C GLY A 599 -9.97 22.34 -7.17
N ILE A 600 -10.57 23.48 -6.85
CA ILE A 600 -9.87 24.77 -6.65
C ILE A 600 -9.38 24.89 -5.18
N ARG A 601 -9.33 23.76 -4.48
CA ARG A 601 -9.02 23.69 -3.07
C ARG A 601 -7.51 23.49 -2.84
N ASN A 602 -6.98 24.10 -1.80
CA ASN A 602 -5.68 23.74 -1.25
C ASN A 602 -5.81 22.39 -0.52
N GLU A 603 -5.16 21.34 -1.02
CA GLU A 603 -5.26 19.96 -0.49
C GLU A 603 -4.81 19.81 0.96
N GLY A 604 -4.04 20.77 1.49
CA GLY A 604 -3.58 20.77 2.88
C GLY A 604 -4.58 21.31 3.91
N LYS A 605 -5.81 21.74 3.53
CA LYS A 605 -6.78 22.32 4.46
C LYS A 605 -8.04 21.47 4.63
N PRO A 606 -8.83 21.64 5.72
CA PRO A 606 -10.16 21.03 5.87
C PRO A 606 -11.05 21.29 4.65
N ILE A 607 -12.05 20.43 4.41
CA ILE A 607 -13.00 20.56 3.28
C ILE A 607 -13.63 21.95 3.27
N ALA A 608 -14.12 22.36 4.42
CA ALA A 608 -14.61 23.72 4.65
C ALA A 608 -14.55 24.02 6.14
N SER A 609 -14.45 25.30 6.48
CA SER A 609 -14.50 25.79 7.86
C SER A 609 -15.46 26.98 7.95
N PHE A 610 -16.41 26.93 8.90
CA PHE A 610 -17.42 27.97 9.06
C PHE A 610 -17.51 28.42 10.53
N LEU A 611 -17.69 29.71 10.72
CA LEU A 611 -18.10 30.26 12.01
C LEU A 611 -19.57 30.69 11.93
N PHE A 612 -20.43 30.01 12.69
CA PHE A 612 -21.86 30.30 12.76
C PHE A 612 -22.15 31.23 13.94
N VAL A 613 -22.65 32.40 13.64
CA VAL A 613 -22.92 33.45 14.62
C VAL A 613 -24.42 33.74 14.68
N GLY A 614 -24.98 33.90 15.86
CA GLY A 614 -26.38 34.19 16.02
C GLY A 614 -26.94 33.86 17.40
N THR A 615 -28.21 34.21 17.65
CA THR A 615 -28.87 33.97 18.93
C THR A 615 -29.06 32.48 19.20
N THR A 616 -29.33 32.11 20.45
CA THR A 616 -29.62 30.73 20.81
C THR A 616 -30.96 30.28 20.16
N GLY A 617 -31.01 29.02 19.70
CA GLY A 617 -32.27 28.43 19.16
C GLY A 617 -32.64 28.82 17.73
N VAL A 618 -31.75 29.53 16.96
CA VAL A 618 -32.01 29.92 15.56
C VAL A 618 -31.65 28.85 14.53
N GLY A 619 -31.11 27.70 14.96
CA GLY A 619 -30.86 26.58 14.05
C GLY A 619 -29.37 26.33 13.70
N LYS A 620 -28.40 26.97 14.37
CA LYS A 620 -26.94 26.74 14.13
C LYS A 620 -26.57 25.27 14.18
N THR A 621 -26.84 24.61 15.31
CA THR A 621 -26.56 23.19 15.52
C THR A 621 -27.41 22.29 14.61
N GLN A 622 -28.65 22.70 14.28
CA GLN A 622 -29.51 21.95 13.35
C GLN A 622 -28.94 21.99 11.92
N THR A 623 -28.44 23.14 11.48
CA THR A 623 -27.76 23.28 10.18
C THR A 623 -26.53 22.38 10.11
N ALA A 624 -25.72 22.28 11.19
CA ALA A 624 -24.60 21.36 11.27
C ALA A 624 -25.06 19.89 11.16
N LYS A 625 -26.14 19.49 11.87
CA LYS A 625 -26.73 18.14 11.76
C LYS A 625 -27.26 17.84 10.35
N ALA A 626 -27.96 18.79 9.75
CA ALA A 626 -28.47 18.67 8.39
C ALA A 626 -27.31 18.51 7.38
N LEU A 627 -26.26 19.31 7.53
CA LEU A 627 -25.07 19.24 6.68
C LEU A 627 -24.34 17.91 6.85
N ALA A 628 -24.23 17.39 8.08
CA ALA A 628 -23.66 16.08 8.33
C ALA A 628 -24.46 14.98 7.61
N LYS A 629 -25.78 15.05 7.62
CA LYS A 629 -26.65 14.10 6.93
C LYS A 629 -26.53 14.20 5.40
N CYS A 630 -26.58 15.42 4.83
CA CYS A 630 -26.52 15.62 3.38
C CYS A 630 -25.14 15.30 2.79
N TYR A 631 -24.06 15.75 3.46
CA TYR A 631 -22.70 15.62 2.92
C TYR A 631 -22.03 14.29 3.29
N PHE A 632 -22.16 13.86 4.55
CA PHE A 632 -21.56 12.64 5.09
C PHE A 632 -22.52 11.44 5.14
N GLY A 633 -23.74 11.58 4.62
CA GLY A 633 -24.73 10.52 4.51
C GLY A 633 -25.45 10.16 5.82
N ASN A 634 -24.89 10.49 6.98
CA ASN A 634 -25.50 10.18 8.29
C ASN A 634 -25.21 11.30 9.30
N ALA A 635 -26.22 11.68 10.07
CA ALA A 635 -26.06 12.65 11.16
C ALA A 635 -25.12 12.16 12.28
N LYS A 636 -24.90 10.84 12.42
CA LYS A 636 -23.93 10.25 13.37
C LYS A 636 -22.47 10.55 13.00
N ASN A 637 -22.19 10.95 11.77
CA ASN A 637 -20.88 11.39 11.31
C ASN A 637 -20.56 12.83 11.75
N MET A 638 -21.25 13.34 12.76
CA MET A 638 -20.96 14.59 13.43
C MET A 638 -20.29 14.31 14.78
N ILE A 639 -19.11 14.89 14.95
CA ILE A 639 -18.36 14.93 16.21
C ILE A 639 -18.69 16.28 16.83
N ARG A 640 -19.34 16.29 18.01
CA ARG A 640 -19.66 17.51 18.72
C ARG A 640 -18.79 17.65 19.95
N LEU A 641 -18.14 18.79 20.08
CA LEU A 641 -17.38 19.20 21.26
C LEU A 641 -18.00 20.48 21.80
N ASP A 642 -18.40 20.46 23.06
CA ASP A 642 -18.90 21.63 23.77
C ASP A 642 -17.70 22.37 24.40
N MET A 643 -17.38 23.52 23.86
CA MET A 643 -16.20 24.29 24.31
C MET A 643 -16.36 24.87 25.72
N SER A 644 -17.57 24.84 26.29
CA SER A 644 -17.79 25.17 27.69
C SER A 644 -17.09 24.22 28.69
N GLU A 645 -16.82 22.97 28.25
CA GLU A 645 -16.06 21.98 29.03
C GLU A 645 -14.53 22.21 28.97
N TYR A 646 -14.07 23.09 28.09
CA TYR A 646 -12.66 23.33 27.78
C TYR A 646 -12.22 24.78 28.14
N GLN A 647 -12.70 25.29 29.24
CA GLN A 647 -12.38 26.66 29.74
C GLN A 647 -11.03 26.73 30.47
N GLN A 648 -10.55 25.64 31.03
CA GLN A 648 -9.32 25.58 31.83
C GLN A 648 -8.14 25.12 30.96
N ILE A 649 -6.92 25.50 31.35
CA ILE A 649 -5.71 25.18 30.61
C ILE A 649 -5.45 23.67 30.60
N ASP A 650 -5.72 22.95 31.67
CA ASP A 650 -5.52 21.52 31.83
C ASP A 650 -6.49 20.68 30.92
N SER A 651 -7.55 21.31 30.40
CA SER A 651 -8.47 20.65 29.48
C SER A 651 -7.89 20.43 28.08
N ILE A 652 -6.72 21.00 27.78
CA ILE A 652 -5.95 20.70 26.56
C ILE A 652 -5.59 19.21 26.50
N ASP A 653 -5.15 18.61 27.62
CA ASP A 653 -4.78 17.20 27.68
C ASP A 653 -5.98 16.28 27.43
N ARG A 654 -7.20 16.68 27.83
CA ARG A 654 -8.42 15.98 27.46
C ARG A 654 -8.74 16.09 25.98
N LEU A 655 -8.35 17.18 25.31
CA LEU A 655 -8.63 17.42 23.91
C LEU A 655 -7.67 16.65 22.99
N ILE A 656 -6.35 16.74 23.24
CA ILE A 656 -5.28 16.22 22.38
C ILE A 656 -4.50 15.03 22.97
N GLY A 657 -4.78 14.65 24.23
CA GLY A 657 -4.09 13.59 24.96
C GLY A 657 -3.03 14.11 25.92
N SER A 658 -2.68 13.32 26.92
CA SER A 658 -1.61 13.64 27.85
C SER A 658 -0.23 13.24 27.29
N PRO A 659 0.85 13.98 27.62
CA PRO A 659 2.20 13.70 27.13
C PRO A 659 2.75 12.33 27.54
N ASP A 660 2.31 11.80 28.66
CA ASP A 660 2.67 10.47 29.16
C ASP A 660 1.89 9.32 28.52
N GLY A 661 0.92 9.64 27.65
CA GLY A 661 0.05 8.67 26.97
C GLY A 661 -0.99 8.00 27.88
N SER A 662 -1.17 8.44 29.13
CA SER A 662 -2.12 7.87 30.09
C SER A 662 -3.58 8.18 29.70
N THR A 663 -3.83 9.34 29.13
CA THR A 663 -5.14 9.77 28.64
C THR A 663 -5.10 10.03 27.14
N LYS A 664 -6.06 9.46 26.42
CA LYS A 664 -6.23 9.71 24.98
C LYS A 664 -7.03 10.99 24.76
N GLY A 665 -6.65 11.78 23.76
CA GLY A 665 -7.37 12.99 23.41
C GLY A 665 -8.73 12.72 22.79
N VAL A 666 -9.76 13.38 23.28
CA VAL A 666 -11.15 13.19 22.77
C VAL A 666 -11.26 13.64 21.32
N LEU A 667 -10.68 14.79 20.95
CA LEU A 667 -10.69 15.28 19.57
C LEU A 667 -9.89 14.36 18.64
N THR A 668 -8.65 14.05 19.05
CA THR A 668 -7.71 13.28 18.22
C THR A 668 -8.19 11.84 17.97
N GLU A 669 -8.72 11.15 19.00
CA GLU A 669 -9.29 9.79 18.85
C GLU A 669 -10.58 9.78 18.01
N ASN A 670 -11.47 10.75 18.18
CA ASN A 670 -12.70 10.83 17.38
C ASN A 670 -12.40 11.07 15.89
N ILE A 671 -11.47 11.98 15.55
CA ILE A 671 -11.08 12.22 14.17
C ILE A 671 -10.30 11.03 13.60
N ARG A 672 -9.44 10.40 14.39
CA ARG A 672 -8.71 9.20 13.97
C ARG A 672 -9.66 8.05 13.61
N SER A 673 -10.68 7.82 14.43
CA SER A 673 -11.67 6.77 14.19
C SER A 673 -12.67 7.13 13.09
N ARG A 674 -12.92 8.42 12.84
CA ARG A 674 -13.86 8.93 11.84
C ARG A 674 -13.23 10.11 11.09
N PRO A 675 -12.29 9.85 10.16
CA PRO A 675 -11.57 10.91 9.44
C PRO A 675 -12.45 11.70 8.46
N PHE A 676 -13.62 11.18 8.10
CA PHE A 676 -14.60 11.82 7.24
C PHE A 676 -15.84 12.18 8.06
N ALA A 677 -15.79 13.32 8.71
CA ALA A 677 -16.81 13.74 9.66
C ALA A 677 -17.00 15.28 9.66
N LEU A 678 -18.12 15.71 10.20
CA LEU A 678 -18.34 17.10 10.55
C LEU A 678 -17.92 17.31 12.02
N LEU A 679 -16.95 18.19 12.25
CA LEU A 679 -16.55 18.61 13.58
C LEU A 679 -17.33 19.87 13.94
N LEU A 680 -18.15 19.77 14.98
CA LEU A 680 -18.89 20.89 15.56
C LEU A 680 -18.25 21.32 16.88
N LEU A 681 -17.70 22.54 16.89
CA LEU A 681 -17.18 23.21 18.08
C LEU A 681 -18.27 24.15 18.60
N ASP A 682 -19.04 23.71 19.58
CA ASP A 682 -20.16 24.47 20.11
C ASP A 682 -19.69 25.48 21.17
N GLU A 683 -20.20 26.73 21.11
CA GLU A 683 -19.85 27.84 22.02
C GLU A 683 -18.32 28.13 22.07
N ILE A 684 -17.71 28.29 20.90
CA ILE A 684 -16.24 28.44 20.75
C ILE A 684 -15.66 29.62 21.56
N GLU A 685 -16.45 30.66 21.83
CA GLU A 685 -16.07 31.82 22.64
C GLU A 685 -15.79 31.48 24.11
N LYS A 686 -16.18 30.29 24.56
CA LYS A 686 -15.92 29.83 25.94
C LYS A 686 -14.63 29.05 26.09
N ALA A 687 -14.04 28.65 24.99
CA ALA A 687 -12.79 27.89 25.00
C ALA A 687 -11.62 28.70 25.55
N HIS A 688 -10.68 28.03 26.24
CA HIS A 688 -9.44 28.65 26.66
C HIS A 688 -8.63 29.16 25.46
N PRO A 689 -7.95 30.33 25.53
CA PRO A 689 -7.19 30.88 24.39
C PRO A 689 -6.18 29.93 23.77
N ASN A 690 -5.49 29.09 24.54
CA ASN A 690 -4.53 28.12 24.05
C ASN A 690 -5.21 27.04 23.14
N ILE A 691 -6.46 26.71 23.41
CA ILE A 691 -7.25 25.79 22.57
C ILE A 691 -7.58 26.43 21.24
N LEU A 692 -7.90 27.74 21.24
CA LEU A 692 -8.10 28.48 19.98
C LEU A 692 -6.83 28.49 19.12
N LEU A 693 -5.64 28.62 19.74
CA LEU A 693 -4.35 28.52 19.04
C LEU A 693 -4.12 27.15 18.44
N THR A 694 -4.52 26.08 19.13
CA THR A 694 -4.46 24.70 18.59
C THR A 694 -5.34 24.55 17.35
N PHE A 695 -6.54 25.13 17.37
CA PHE A 695 -7.43 25.11 16.20
C PHE A 695 -6.93 25.97 15.04
N LEU A 696 -6.08 26.98 15.26
CA LEU A 696 -5.42 27.70 14.15
C LEU A 696 -4.60 26.74 13.29
N GLN A 697 -3.83 25.86 13.91
CA GLN A 697 -3.04 24.86 13.18
C GLN A 697 -3.96 23.92 12.35
N VAL A 698 -5.06 23.47 12.93
CA VAL A 698 -6.03 22.61 12.22
C VAL A 698 -6.63 23.32 11.02
N LEU A 699 -7.01 24.60 11.16
CA LEU A 699 -7.64 25.40 10.10
C LEU A 699 -6.66 25.75 8.98
N ASP A 700 -5.35 25.89 9.30
CA ASP A 700 -4.32 26.26 8.32
C ASP A 700 -3.72 25.09 7.58
N ASP A 701 -3.26 24.08 8.36
CA ASP A 701 -2.48 22.96 7.87
C ASP A 701 -3.32 21.68 7.76
N GLY A 702 -4.60 21.71 8.17
CA GLY A 702 -5.47 20.53 8.16
C GLY A 702 -4.93 19.36 8.98
N ARG A 703 -4.02 19.62 9.92
CA ARG A 703 -3.33 18.60 10.73
C ARG A 703 -3.18 19.06 12.16
N LEU A 704 -3.14 18.10 13.06
CA LEU A 704 -2.85 18.35 14.49
C LEU A 704 -1.96 17.22 15.00
N THR A 705 -0.86 17.58 15.64
CA THR A 705 -0.02 16.60 16.33
C THR A 705 -0.55 16.40 17.74
N ASP A 706 -0.85 15.15 18.09
CA ASP A 706 -1.25 14.82 19.46
C ASP A 706 -0.05 14.89 20.43
N SER A 707 -0.33 14.76 21.72
CA SER A 707 0.70 14.80 22.76
C SER A 707 1.71 13.65 22.70
N THR A 708 1.42 12.56 21.98
CA THR A 708 2.32 11.41 21.76
C THR A 708 3.19 11.59 20.52
N GLY A 709 3.01 12.66 19.75
CA GLY A 709 3.72 12.94 18.50
C GLY A 709 3.05 12.34 17.26
N LEU A 710 1.83 11.79 17.36
CA LEU A 710 1.07 11.29 16.24
C LEU A 710 0.38 12.45 15.50
N VAL A 711 0.52 12.52 14.19
CA VAL A 711 -0.14 13.52 13.34
C VAL A 711 -1.52 13.04 12.94
N ILE A 712 -2.55 13.79 13.30
CA ILE A 712 -3.96 13.55 12.97
C ILE A 712 -4.36 14.44 11.80
N ASP A 713 -5.00 13.86 10.80
CA ASP A 713 -5.38 14.53 9.56
C ASP A 713 -6.85 14.99 9.61
N PHE A 714 -7.08 16.28 9.44
CA PHE A 714 -8.40 16.94 9.37
C PHE A 714 -8.78 17.34 7.93
N THR A 715 -7.98 17.01 6.93
CA THR A 715 -8.22 17.45 5.55
C THR A 715 -9.53 16.93 4.97
N ASN A 716 -10.09 15.87 5.52
CA ASN A 716 -11.37 15.27 5.09
C ASN A 716 -12.55 15.67 6.01
N THR A 717 -12.38 16.69 6.85
CA THR A 717 -13.45 17.15 7.76
C THR A 717 -14.06 18.48 7.29
N ILE A 718 -15.31 18.69 7.66
CA ILE A 718 -15.95 20.03 7.67
C ILE A 718 -15.95 20.51 9.12
N ILE A 719 -15.39 21.69 9.36
CA ILE A 719 -15.33 22.27 10.70
C ILE A 719 -16.37 23.39 10.83
N ILE A 720 -17.24 23.28 11.81
CA ILE A 720 -18.21 24.32 12.16
C ILE A 720 -17.96 24.74 13.60
N ALA A 721 -17.64 26.00 13.80
CA ALA A 721 -17.64 26.60 15.13
C ALA A 721 -18.95 27.41 15.30
N THR A 722 -19.62 27.29 16.45
CA THR A 722 -20.78 28.11 16.76
C THR A 722 -20.41 29.15 17.81
N SER A 723 -20.95 30.34 17.70
CA SER A 723 -20.80 31.39 18.68
C SER A 723 -22.10 32.14 18.93
N ASN A 724 -22.29 32.54 20.18
CA ASN A 724 -23.35 33.45 20.62
C ASN A 724 -22.86 34.91 20.71
N ALA A 725 -21.64 35.21 20.24
CA ALA A 725 -21.13 36.58 20.14
C ALA A 725 -22.03 37.40 19.21
N GLY A 726 -22.33 38.61 19.56
CA GLY A 726 -23.18 39.51 18.78
C GLY A 726 -24.70 39.26 18.92
N THR A 727 -25.13 38.36 19.80
CA THR A 727 -26.53 38.04 20.03
C THR A 727 -27.37 39.28 20.28
N ARG A 728 -26.94 40.16 21.21
CA ARG A 728 -27.70 41.36 21.56
C ARG A 728 -27.75 42.36 20.40
N ALA A 729 -26.65 42.55 19.74
CA ALA A 729 -26.57 43.45 18.60
C ALA A 729 -27.40 42.97 17.40
N ILE A 730 -27.50 41.67 17.18
CA ILE A 730 -28.37 41.05 16.15
C ILE A 730 -29.85 41.25 16.50
N GLN A 731 -30.22 41.09 17.80
CA GLN A 731 -31.63 41.30 18.25
C GLN A 731 -32.03 42.77 18.08
N GLU A 732 -31.26 43.71 18.55
CA GLU A 732 -31.52 45.14 18.40
C GLU A 732 -31.58 45.56 16.92
N ALA A 733 -30.73 45.02 16.05
CA ALA A 733 -30.76 45.26 14.60
C ALA A 733 -31.98 44.66 13.93
N SER A 734 -32.43 43.48 14.39
CA SER A 734 -33.67 42.84 13.89
C SER A 734 -34.91 43.61 14.29
N GLU A 735 -34.99 44.09 15.53
CA GLU A 735 -36.11 44.94 15.98
C GLU A 735 -36.16 46.28 15.22
N ALA A 736 -35.02 46.81 14.83
CA ALA A 736 -34.90 47.97 13.96
C ALA A 736 -35.16 47.66 12.48
N LYS A 737 -35.57 46.41 12.13
CA LYS A 737 -35.86 45.96 10.76
C LYS A 737 -34.71 46.19 9.76
N LYS A 738 -33.47 46.10 10.20
CA LYS A 738 -32.29 46.21 9.35
C LYS A 738 -32.17 44.99 8.41
N THR A 739 -31.45 45.19 7.30
CA THR A 739 -31.18 44.12 6.34
C THR A 739 -30.22 43.09 6.92
N THR A 740 -30.20 41.87 6.35
CA THR A 740 -29.31 40.80 6.77
C THR A 740 -27.82 41.21 6.69
N ASP A 741 -27.45 42.04 5.71
CA ASP A 741 -26.08 42.55 5.57
C ASP A 741 -25.75 43.56 6.67
N GLU A 742 -26.65 44.46 7.02
CA GLU A 742 -26.47 45.40 8.14
C GLU A 742 -26.39 44.64 9.50
N MET A 743 -27.22 43.63 9.70
CA MET A 743 -27.15 42.78 10.89
C MET A 743 -25.81 42.05 10.98
N LYS A 744 -25.26 41.62 9.84
CA LYS A 744 -23.94 41.01 9.79
C LYS A 744 -22.83 42.00 10.18
N GLU A 745 -22.87 43.24 9.70
CA GLU A 745 -21.87 44.25 10.06
C GLU A 745 -21.89 44.53 11.55
N VAL A 746 -23.05 44.73 12.16
CA VAL A 746 -23.21 44.98 13.60
C VAL A 746 -22.69 43.74 14.40
N ALA A 747 -23.08 42.55 14.03
CA ALA A 747 -22.60 41.33 14.67
C ALA A 747 -21.08 41.16 14.59
N MET A 748 -20.49 41.51 13.43
CA MET A 748 -19.04 41.41 13.20
C MET A 748 -18.22 42.33 14.12
N VAL A 749 -18.77 43.43 14.59
CA VAL A 749 -18.09 44.30 15.56
C VAL A 749 -17.85 43.53 16.88
N GLU A 750 -18.89 42.85 17.41
CA GLU A 750 -18.75 42.07 18.65
C GLU A 750 -17.91 40.79 18.44
N VAL A 751 -18.03 40.15 17.28
CA VAL A 751 -17.21 38.99 16.95
C VAL A 751 -15.74 39.34 16.90
N ARG A 752 -15.35 40.50 16.31
CA ARG A 752 -13.97 41.00 16.28
C ARG A 752 -13.47 41.44 17.66
N ALA A 753 -14.35 41.82 18.56
CA ALA A 753 -13.98 42.12 19.93
C ALA A 753 -13.64 40.86 20.77
N LYS A 754 -14.24 39.70 20.40
CA LYS A 754 -14.05 38.43 21.12
C LYS A 754 -12.96 37.55 20.55
N PHE A 755 -12.74 37.59 19.25
CA PHE A 755 -11.79 36.71 18.55
C PHE A 755 -10.72 37.51 17.84
N ALA A 756 -9.48 37.01 17.91
CA ALA A 756 -8.37 37.61 17.19
C ALA A 756 -8.63 37.61 15.66
N PRO A 757 -8.25 38.67 14.94
CA PRO A 757 -8.41 38.75 13.49
C PRO A 757 -7.78 37.55 12.75
N GLU A 758 -6.66 37.04 13.26
CA GLU A 758 -5.97 35.87 12.72
C GLU A 758 -6.89 34.62 12.73
N PHE A 759 -7.62 34.38 13.80
CA PHE A 759 -8.54 33.27 13.92
C PHE A 759 -9.72 33.39 12.97
N LEU A 760 -10.30 34.58 12.86
CA LEU A 760 -11.47 34.84 11.98
C LEU A 760 -11.13 34.66 10.49
N ASN A 761 -9.92 35.06 10.09
CA ASN A 761 -9.45 34.97 8.71
C ASN A 761 -9.19 33.52 8.24
N ARG A 762 -9.19 32.54 9.14
CA ARG A 762 -8.98 31.13 8.81
C ARG A 762 -10.25 30.40 8.42
N PHE A 763 -11.41 30.97 8.71
CA PHE A 763 -12.68 30.42 8.30
C PHE A 763 -12.99 30.75 6.84
N ASN A 764 -13.50 29.75 6.09
CA ASN A 764 -13.97 29.96 4.72
C ASN A 764 -15.20 30.88 4.64
N GLY A 765 -15.93 31.00 5.76
CA GLY A 765 -17.06 31.91 5.86
C GLY A 765 -17.53 32.12 7.31
N ILE A 766 -17.82 33.39 7.62
CA ILE A 766 -18.53 33.76 8.85
C ILE A 766 -19.99 33.97 8.47
N ILE A 767 -20.85 33.14 9.03
CA ILE A 767 -22.25 33.04 8.64
C ILE A 767 -23.13 33.51 9.79
N VAL A 768 -23.85 34.59 9.58
CA VAL A 768 -24.78 35.14 10.58
C VAL A 768 -26.17 34.56 10.37
N PHE A 769 -26.70 33.98 11.43
CA PHE A 769 -28.05 33.41 11.45
C PHE A 769 -29.07 34.47 11.86
N ASN A 770 -30.14 34.61 11.09
CA ASN A 770 -31.20 35.53 11.36
C ASN A 770 -32.06 35.06 12.55
N PRO A 771 -32.56 36.00 13.37
CA PRO A 771 -33.61 35.69 14.35
C PRO A 771 -34.84 35.07 13.66
N LEU A 772 -35.47 34.13 14.32
CA LEU A 772 -36.66 33.45 13.75
C LEU A 772 -37.90 34.34 13.91
N SER A 773 -38.72 34.40 12.85
CA SER A 773 -40.05 34.99 12.90
C SER A 773 -41.07 33.98 13.41
N MET A 774 -42.27 34.46 13.80
CA MET A 774 -43.41 33.59 14.16
C MET A 774 -43.82 32.64 13.03
N GLU A 775 -43.68 33.09 11.78
CA GLU A 775 -43.93 32.27 10.60
C GLU A 775 -42.93 31.13 10.49
N ASN A 776 -41.64 31.44 10.69
CA ASN A 776 -40.60 30.41 10.72
C ASN A 776 -40.84 29.43 11.88
N ALA A 777 -41.25 29.90 13.06
CA ALA A 777 -41.58 29.06 14.20
C ALA A 777 -42.74 28.11 13.92
N HIS A 778 -43.74 28.56 13.17
CA HIS A 778 -44.88 27.73 12.75
C HIS A 778 -44.46 26.62 11.79
N GLU A 779 -43.58 26.93 10.82
CA GLU A 779 -43.00 25.91 9.90
C GLU A 779 -42.09 24.93 10.65
N ILE A 780 -41.30 25.37 11.63
CA ILE A 780 -40.50 24.49 12.49
C ILE A 780 -41.41 23.55 13.29
N ALA A 781 -42.53 24.02 13.86
CA ALA A 781 -43.50 23.18 14.56
C ALA A 781 -44.06 22.08 13.66
N LYS A 782 -44.44 22.44 12.42
CA LYS A 782 -44.90 21.47 11.42
C LYS A 782 -43.84 20.41 11.13
N LEU A 783 -42.58 20.82 10.95
CA LEU A 783 -41.48 19.93 10.65
C LEU A 783 -41.22 18.95 11.82
N LEU A 784 -41.20 19.43 13.06
CA LEU A 784 -41.00 18.60 14.24
C LEU A 784 -42.18 17.61 14.42
N LEU A 785 -43.45 18.05 14.28
CA LEU A 785 -44.59 17.17 14.33
C LEU A 785 -44.64 16.16 13.19
N SER A 786 -44.11 16.50 11.99
CA SER A 786 -43.97 15.55 10.90
C SER A 786 -42.97 14.42 11.21
N ASN A 787 -41.91 14.69 11.99
CA ASN A 787 -40.98 13.67 12.45
C ASN A 787 -41.66 12.72 13.47
N VAL A 788 -42.48 13.25 14.38
CA VAL A 788 -43.28 12.44 15.31
C VAL A 788 -44.27 11.55 14.54
N ARG A 789 -44.91 12.10 13.50
CA ARG A 789 -45.80 11.32 12.62
C ARG A 789 -45.07 10.17 11.94
N LYS A 790 -43.88 10.42 11.36
CA LYS A 790 -43.09 9.37 10.71
C LYS A 790 -42.70 8.27 11.70
N SER A 791 -42.24 8.64 12.91
CA SER A 791 -41.91 7.66 13.95
C SER A 791 -43.08 6.82 14.41
N ALA A 792 -44.28 7.39 14.40
CA ALA A 792 -45.54 6.67 14.70
C ALA A 792 -45.98 5.76 13.54
N GLU A 793 -45.84 6.23 12.28
CA GLU A 793 -46.11 5.43 11.08
C GLU A 793 -45.24 4.18 11.00
N GLU A 794 -43.94 4.26 11.37
CA GLU A 794 -43.05 3.11 11.47
C GLU A 794 -43.53 2.05 12.47
N ARG A 795 -44.32 2.46 13.44
CA ARG A 795 -44.98 1.57 14.43
C ARG A 795 -46.43 1.20 14.04
N GLY A 796 -46.85 1.54 12.80
CA GLY A 796 -48.16 1.20 12.29
C GLY A 796 -49.30 2.17 12.72
N ILE A 797 -48.96 3.32 13.31
CA ILE A 797 -49.94 4.29 13.82
C ILE A 797 -50.04 5.47 12.85
N LYS A 798 -51.24 5.72 12.34
CA LYS A 798 -51.51 6.88 11.49
C LYS A 798 -51.90 8.08 12.36
N LEU A 799 -51.09 9.12 12.32
CA LEU A 799 -51.30 10.38 13.05
C LEU A 799 -51.62 11.52 12.09
N SER A 800 -52.57 12.36 12.48
CA SER A 800 -52.80 13.66 11.86
C SER A 800 -52.87 14.72 12.94
N PHE A 801 -52.29 15.87 12.70
CA PHE A 801 -52.29 17.00 13.62
C PHE A 801 -53.12 18.12 13.07
N SER A 802 -53.94 18.75 13.93
CA SER A 802 -54.77 19.91 13.53
C SER A 802 -53.93 21.19 13.51
N ASP A 803 -54.33 22.15 12.71
CA ASP A 803 -53.66 23.47 12.66
C ASP A 803 -53.74 24.21 14.01
N GLU A 804 -54.76 23.94 14.82
CA GLU A 804 -54.92 24.49 16.18
C GLU A 804 -53.78 23.98 17.09
N LEU A 805 -53.48 22.68 17.05
CA LEU A 805 -52.38 22.10 17.80
C LEU A 805 -51.03 22.71 17.36
N ILE A 806 -50.82 22.85 16.06
CA ILE A 806 -49.59 23.45 15.52
C ILE A 806 -49.45 24.89 16.02
N ASN A 807 -50.49 25.67 16.02
CA ASN A 807 -50.54 27.04 16.54
C ASN A 807 -50.27 27.09 18.04
N GLU A 808 -50.81 26.15 18.82
CA GLU A 808 -50.60 26.08 20.26
C GLU A 808 -49.15 25.70 20.59
N VAL A 809 -48.59 24.70 19.93
CA VAL A 809 -47.18 24.32 20.05
C VAL A 809 -46.27 25.49 19.66
N THR A 810 -46.60 26.25 18.61
CA THR A 810 -45.85 27.42 18.18
C THR A 810 -45.85 28.50 19.25
N LYS A 811 -47.02 28.84 19.78
CA LYS A 811 -47.17 29.89 20.83
C LYS A 811 -46.46 29.53 22.13
N LYS A 812 -46.52 28.28 22.57
CA LYS A 812 -45.87 27.82 23.81
C LYS A 812 -44.39 27.55 23.64
N GLY A 813 -43.96 27.13 22.43
CA GLY A 813 -42.59 26.67 22.14
C GLY A 813 -41.65 27.72 21.54
N PHE A 814 -42.15 28.90 21.22
CA PHE A 814 -41.37 29.98 20.65
C PHE A 814 -41.26 31.19 21.58
N SER A 815 -40.06 31.72 21.76
CA SER A 815 -39.82 33.03 22.36
C SER A 815 -38.72 33.78 21.60
N PRO A 816 -38.81 35.12 21.53
CA PRO A 816 -37.75 35.92 20.87
C PRO A 816 -36.34 35.72 21.48
N GLU A 817 -36.28 35.39 22.77
CA GLU A 817 -35.00 35.19 23.51
C GLU A 817 -34.41 33.81 23.29
N TRP A 818 -35.20 32.77 23.28
CA TRP A 818 -34.78 31.36 23.21
C TRP A 818 -35.01 30.71 21.85
N GLY A 819 -35.57 31.46 20.91
CA GLY A 819 -35.91 30.95 19.57
C GLY A 819 -36.90 29.77 19.62
N ALA A 820 -36.67 28.77 18.80
CA ALA A 820 -37.46 27.54 18.73
C ALA A 820 -36.93 26.39 19.62
N ARG A 821 -35.94 26.64 20.50
CA ARG A 821 -35.35 25.60 21.36
C ARG A 821 -36.36 24.94 22.32
N PRO A 822 -37.30 25.70 22.97
CA PRO A 822 -38.31 25.09 23.86
C PRO A 822 -39.37 24.26 23.15
N MET A 823 -39.55 24.44 21.83
CA MET A 823 -40.59 23.79 21.05
C MET A 823 -40.50 22.25 21.03
N ALA A 824 -39.25 21.70 20.96
CA ALA A 824 -39.07 20.25 21.01
C ALA A 824 -39.60 19.69 22.35
N ARG A 825 -39.30 20.37 23.46
CA ARG A 825 -39.77 19.99 24.79
C ARG A 825 -41.28 20.09 24.93
N VAL A 826 -41.87 21.17 24.37
CA VAL A 826 -43.33 21.29 24.37
C VAL A 826 -44.03 20.17 23.60
N ILE A 827 -43.42 19.69 22.49
CA ILE A 827 -43.93 18.54 21.75
C ILE A 827 -43.73 17.24 22.54
N GLU A 828 -42.60 17.03 23.16
CA GLU A 828 -42.32 15.87 24.01
C GLU A 828 -43.30 15.77 25.18
N ASP A 829 -43.46 16.88 25.92
CA ASP A 829 -44.32 16.93 27.13
C ASP A 829 -45.82 16.82 26.82
N ASN A 830 -46.30 17.40 25.69
CA ASN A 830 -47.74 17.50 25.42
C ASN A 830 -48.22 16.55 24.31
N VAL A 831 -47.36 16.14 23.40
CA VAL A 831 -47.74 15.29 22.25
C VAL A 831 -47.23 13.88 22.41
N GLU A 832 -45.91 13.70 22.61
CA GLU A 832 -45.33 12.37 22.69
C GLU A 832 -45.71 11.64 23.99
N SER A 833 -45.76 12.36 25.13
CA SER A 833 -46.22 11.79 26.41
C SER A 833 -47.70 11.37 26.32
N TYR A 834 -48.56 12.17 25.69
CA TYR A 834 -49.98 11.80 25.47
C TYR A 834 -50.11 10.59 24.55
N LEU A 835 -49.28 10.52 23.49
CA LEU A 835 -49.27 9.36 22.60
C LEU A 835 -48.80 8.10 23.31
N ALA A 836 -47.79 8.21 24.17
CA ALA A 836 -47.28 7.09 24.95
C ALA A 836 -48.26 6.54 25.97
N GLU A 837 -49.11 7.40 26.56
CA GLU A 837 -50.18 6.99 27.47
C GLU A 837 -51.35 6.28 26.76
N LYS A 838 -51.55 6.58 25.45
CA LYS A 838 -52.60 5.99 24.63
C LYS A 838 -52.20 4.72 23.89
N MET A 839 -50.90 4.49 23.75
CA MET A 839 -50.32 3.27 23.17
C MET A 839 -50.20 2.16 24.22
#